data_2080b7ba4b051e6f275ac981a1c84f32
#
_entry.id   2080b7ba4b051e6f275ac981a1c84f32
#
_cell.length_a   1.000
_cell.length_b   1.000
_cell.length_c   1.000
_cell.angle_alpha   90.00
_cell.angle_beta   90.00
_cell.angle_gamma   90.00
#
_symmetry.space_group_name_H-M   'P 1'
#
loop_
_entity.id
_entity.type
_entity.pdbx_description
1 polymer ?
#
loop_
_entity_poly.entity_id
_entity_poly.type
_entity_poly.pdbx_seq_one_letter_code
_entity_poly.pdbx_strand_id
1 'polypeptide(L)'
;MLDDTSDPQRVPPHDNWLDLQTAREQLMEHIARFLTTSAGQNAWDEHNAPPVLGLKVSAGLGKTRTALECIAKHGHEFLKKGHILFYVPTLDLAVEAEKTFRELNSDHPSFVLRGRSAINPRTAAAMCARSDVAKEIAKNVSSVTRALCREETRGGKIVEAACAKGCPYLAQEAITKPHVVFLAHSYLNSKPPLSCPVALRIIDEKFWKEMIDIESLPHDDWMFTPDHLKDDALKHNYEKTQKTVSAALRDKKPVHRALRDKKITAKSLRDLATAERLAMPVLELDPGLPENLVRLQIASFDHAKANSIKVRALVFNLLARTIGRGGTERLSLAKPTEQSGNRALIKVHQLDEIPVDAPILLLDADLDETIVSRFCANAKFERLLTRPKAHVIQVSDQTLAYSTLKGEEHKERRDDIVRIIKREVERARKKDVLVVAPKAVLHKLYEDNGETFNDRSTQPQMLHGATVRWFGPRLLGVNTYSDFATIILVGRLQLPVVALEDQLRALFGDSDMPLSFTDGERLMASKTSLLRADDTRVDVKVRSHPDPRGAALLRQSREAQSEQAIARLRLLSTDTPKRVLVLSNVPLPGLPVNDWLKFDAVVQDKSDAQVSKKYQKLERAIDRANGPVLRGIRLSPSGLTKDAKDVFPSFESAKEFRKKLPSEVVLQWVESIAADRGLSATSMLLSKSMRGGHKTHAVVFTTAKGAQQLSQHLWPEFDKHIVSEERPVIRNDETAVLEPLS
;
A
#
# COMPACT_ATOMS: atom_id res chain seq x y z
N MET A 1 26.47 -18.73 15.76
CA MET A 1 26.44 -17.66 14.76
C MET A 1 25.39 -18.09 13.74
N LEU A 2 24.15 -17.73 13.94
CA LEU A 2 23.08 -17.95 12.97
C LEU A 2 23.15 -16.79 11.98
N ASP A 3 23.26 -17.14 10.73
CA ASP A 3 23.41 -16.25 9.58
C ASP A 3 22.23 -15.26 9.55
N ASP A 4 22.49 -13.96 9.69
CA ASP A 4 21.55 -12.85 9.83
C ASP A 4 20.91 -12.44 8.47
N THR A 5 20.89 -13.39 7.50
CA THR A 5 20.39 -13.16 6.14
C THR A 5 18.89 -13.40 5.97
N SER A 6 18.14 -13.72 7.05
CA SER A 6 16.73 -14.12 6.96
C SER A 6 15.72 -13.09 7.46
N ASP A 7 16.03 -11.79 7.51
CA ASP A 7 15.02 -10.77 7.75
C ASP A 7 14.25 -10.48 6.44
N PRO A 8 13.03 -11.01 6.26
CA PRO A 8 12.23 -10.76 5.06
C PRO A 8 11.76 -9.30 4.93
N GLN A 9 12.06 -8.45 5.90
CA GLN A 9 11.83 -7.01 5.87
C GLN A 9 13.03 -6.21 5.36
N ARG A 10 14.20 -6.82 5.21
CA ARG A 10 15.29 -6.19 4.49
C ARG A 10 14.85 -6.05 3.03
N VAL A 11 14.55 -4.83 2.65
CA VAL A 11 14.48 -4.46 1.23
C VAL A 11 15.79 -4.95 0.61
N PRO A 12 15.75 -5.83 -0.43
CA PRO A 12 16.96 -6.29 -1.08
C PRO A 12 17.82 -5.08 -1.45
N PRO A 13 19.14 -5.18 -1.41
CA PRO A 13 19.99 -4.10 -1.86
C PRO A 13 19.52 -3.67 -3.25
N HIS A 14 19.17 -2.38 -3.40
CA HIS A 14 18.82 -1.79 -4.71
C HIS A 14 20.11 -1.53 -5.49
N ASP A 15 21.03 -2.51 -5.52
CA ASP A 15 22.33 -2.35 -6.16
C ASP A 15 22.22 -2.25 -7.69
N ASN A 16 20.99 -2.36 -8.25
CA ASN A 16 20.75 -2.39 -9.68
C ASN A 16 19.62 -1.43 -10.11
N TRP A 17 19.74 -0.15 -9.80
CA TRP A 17 18.93 0.85 -10.50
C TRP A 17 19.34 0.90 -11.97
N LEU A 18 18.39 0.62 -12.85
CA LEU A 18 18.59 0.76 -14.30
C LEU A 18 18.37 2.22 -14.69
N ASP A 19 19.10 2.69 -15.68
CA ASP A 19 18.70 3.91 -16.38
C ASP A 19 17.37 3.70 -17.10
N LEU A 20 16.66 4.80 -17.38
CA LEU A 20 15.30 4.74 -17.91
C LEU A 20 15.21 4.04 -19.27
N GLN A 21 16.20 4.25 -20.14
CA GLN A 21 16.20 3.68 -21.49
C GLN A 21 16.46 2.16 -21.43
N THR A 22 17.50 1.74 -20.71
CA THR A 22 17.82 0.33 -20.48
C THR A 22 16.64 -0.42 -19.82
N ALA A 23 15.98 0.20 -18.83
CA ALA A 23 14.82 -0.41 -18.19
C ALA A 23 13.64 -0.62 -19.16
N ARG A 24 13.40 0.31 -20.09
CA ARG A 24 12.37 0.18 -21.12
C ARG A 24 12.72 -0.89 -22.14
N GLU A 25 13.96 -0.95 -22.58
CA GLU A 25 14.44 -1.97 -23.51
C GLU A 25 14.34 -3.36 -22.91
N GLN A 26 14.79 -3.55 -21.66
CA GLN A 26 14.65 -4.81 -20.96
C GLN A 26 13.19 -5.20 -20.72
N LEU A 27 12.31 -4.25 -20.37
CA LEU A 27 10.89 -4.52 -20.25
C LEU A 27 10.28 -5.06 -21.55
N MET A 28 10.59 -4.41 -22.67
CA MET A 28 10.17 -4.86 -23.99
C MET A 28 10.70 -6.26 -24.30
N GLU A 29 11.99 -6.51 -24.06
CA GLU A 29 12.64 -7.78 -24.30
C GLU A 29 12.03 -8.92 -23.47
N HIS A 30 11.85 -8.72 -22.14
CA HIS A 30 11.26 -9.73 -21.26
C HIS A 30 9.84 -10.11 -21.69
N ILE A 31 9.01 -9.13 -22.01
CA ILE A 31 7.64 -9.38 -22.47
C ILE A 31 7.65 -10.09 -23.85
N ALA A 32 8.42 -9.58 -24.80
CA ALA A 32 8.49 -10.16 -26.16
C ALA A 32 9.02 -11.61 -26.12
N ARG A 33 10.07 -11.88 -25.34
CA ARG A 33 10.63 -13.21 -25.13
C ARG A 33 9.62 -14.15 -24.49
N PHE A 34 8.90 -13.69 -23.44
CA PHE A 34 7.85 -14.50 -22.81
C PHE A 34 6.75 -14.85 -23.80
N LEU A 35 6.24 -13.89 -24.60
CA LEU A 35 5.20 -14.12 -25.59
C LEU A 35 5.67 -15.11 -26.68
N THR A 36 6.84 -14.88 -27.28
CA THR A 36 7.34 -15.73 -28.36
C THR A 36 7.61 -17.16 -27.90
N THR A 37 8.19 -17.33 -26.69
CA THR A 37 8.47 -18.66 -26.11
C THR A 37 7.17 -19.40 -25.78
N SER A 38 6.19 -18.69 -25.17
CA SER A 38 4.93 -19.30 -24.74
C SER A 38 4.01 -19.64 -25.92
N ALA A 39 4.07 -18.90 -27.03
CA ALA A 39 3.27 -19.14 -28.22
C ALA A 39 3.60 -20.45 -28.92
N GLY A 40 4.86 -20.90 -28.85
CA GLY A 40 5.33 -22.16 -29.48
C GLY A 40 4.83 -23.43 -28.83
N GLN A 41 4.31 -23.40 -27.61
CA GLN A 41 3.88 -24.57 -26.87
C GLN A 41 2.38 -24.89 -27.15
N ASN A 42 2.05 -26.14 -27.42
CA ASN A 42 0.74 -26.49 -27.96
C ASN A 42 -0.24 -27.12 -26.95
N ALA A 43 0.23 -27.67 -25.85
CA ALA A 43 -0.63 -28.26 -24.81
C ALA A 43 0.00 -28.09 -23.43
N TRP A 44 -0.87 -27.91 -22.45
CA TRP A 44 -0.53 -27.81 -21.04
C TRP A 44 -1.24 -28.96 -20.31
N ASP A 45 -0.53 -29.67 -19.44
CA ASP A 45 -1.05 -30.76 -18.63
C ASP A 45 -0.45 -30.73 -17.22
N GLU A 46 -0.73 -31.72 -16.38
CA GLU A 46 -0.21 -31.79 -15.01
C GLU A 46 1.33 -31.83 -14.94
N HIS A 47 2.00 -32.29 -16.01
CA HIS A 47 3.47 -32.36 -16.09
C HIS A 47 4.10 -31.16 -16.78
N ASN A 48 3.31 -30.39 -17.54
CA ASN A 48 3.73 -29.26 -18.34
C ASN A 48 2.82 -28.05 -18.07
N ALA A 49 2.92 -27.49 -16.87
CA ALA A 49 2.13 -26.32 -16.48
C ALA A 49 2.48 -25.08 -17.32
N PRO A 50 1.50 -24.23 -17.66
CA PRO A 50 1.73 -22.99 -18.40
C PRO A 50 2.76 -22.11 -17.70
N PRO A 51 3.67 -21.44 -18.44
CA PRO A 51 4.64 -20.56 -17.86
C PRO A 51 3.97 -19.32 -17.25
N VAL A 52 4.51 -18.89 -16.12
CA VAL A 52 4.09 -17.66 -15.44
C VAL A 52 5.29 -16.74 -15.26
N LEU A 53 5.18 -15.49 -15.74
CA LEU A 53 6.19 -14.47 -15.57
C LEU A 53 5.61 -13.28 -14.78
N GLY A 54 6.23 -12.97 -13.64
CA GLY A 54 5.95 -11.78 -12.85
C GLY A 54 7.01 -10.71 -13.05
N LEU A 55 6.63 -9.53 -13.53
CA LEU A 55 7.51 -8.39 -13.70
C LEU A 55 7.20 -7.32 -12.67
N LYS A 56 8.13 -7.08 -11.74
CA LYS A 56 8.11 -5.92 -10.85
C LYS A 56 8.75 -4.74 -11.56
N VAL A 57 7.95 -3.75 -11.93
CA VAL A 57 8.36 -2.67 -12.83
C VAL A 57 8.09 -1.31 -12.19
N SER A 58 9.11 -0.45 -12.09
CA SER A 58 8.93 0.90 -11.53
C SER A 58 7.72 1.62 -12.12
N ALA A 59 6.92 2.24 -11.25
CA ALA A 59 5.73 2.96 -11.67
C ALA A 59 6.09 4.11 -12.63
N GLY A 60 5.40 4.20 -13.77
CA GLY A 60 5.68 5.18 -14.80
C GLY A 60 6.67 4.74 -15.88
N LEU A 61 7.22 3.51 -15.80
CA LEU A 61 8.12 2.99 -16.85
C LEU A 61 7.39 2.71 -18.18
N GLY A 62 6.05 2.54 -18.15
CA GLY A 62 5.24 2.29 -19.34
C GLY A 62 4.79 0.83 -19.49
N LYS A 63 4.78 0.03 -18.43
CA LYS A 63 4.47 -1.41 -18.43
C LYS A 63 3.23 -1.80 -19.26
N THR A 64 2.09 -1.13 -19.04
CA THR A 64 0.83 -1.39 -19.74
C THR A 64 0.99 -1.15 -21.25
N ARG A 65 1.56 0.00 -21.66
CA ARG A 65 1.78 0.36 -23.06
C ARG A 65 2.72 -0.62 -23.74
N THR A 66 3.85 -0.96 -23.09
CA THR A 66 4.83 -1.92 -23.65
C THR A 66 4.20 -3.31 -23.82
N ALA A 67 3.36 -3.75 -22.87
CA ALA A 67 2.64 -5.01 -23.03
C ALA A 67 1.68 -4.99 -24.22
N LEU A 68 0.95 -3.90 -24.42
CA LEU A 68 0.05 -3.71 -25.58
C LEU A 68 0.83 -3.70 -26.90
N GLU A 69 1.97 -3.03 -26.97
CA GLU A 69 2.87 -3.02 -28.12
C GLU A 69 3.39 -4.43 -28.45
N CYS A 70 3.78 -5.20 -27.42
CA CYS A 70 4.21 -6.59 -27.62
C CYS A 70 3.07 -7.50 -28.07
N ILE A 71 1.83 -7.31 -27.57
CA ILE A 71 0.65 -8.07 -28.03
C ILE A 71 0.34 -7.71 -29.48
N ALA A 72 0.39 -6.45 -29.85
CA ALA A 72 0.16 -5.99 -31.23
C ALA A 72 1.14 -6.66 -32.21
N LYS A 73 2.39 -6.87 -31.79
CA LYS A 73 3.44 -7.47 -32.61
C LYS A 73 3.44 -9.00 -32.60
N HIS A 74 3.20 -9.63 -31.44
CA HIS A 74 3.40 -11.06 -31.24
C HIS A 74 2.11 -11.83 -30.88
N GLY A 75 0.96 -11.15 -30.77
CA GLY A 75 -0.30 -11.74 -30.31
C GLY A 75 -0.99 -12.66 -31.32
N HIS A 76 -0.64 -12.59 -32.61
CA HIS A 76 -1.32 -13.34 -33.67
C HIS A 76 -1.25 -14.85 -33.47
N GLU A 77 -0.15 -15.39 -32.92
CA GLU A 77 -0.03 -16.83 -32.66
C GLU A 77 -0.98 -17.31 -31.52
N PHE A 78 -1.20 -16.48 -30.53
CA PHE A 78 -2.19 -16.78 -29.48
C PHE A 78 -3.62 -16.67 -30.02
N LEU A 79 -3.91 -15.69 -30.88
CA LEU A 79 -5.23 -15.52 -31.49
C LEU A 79 -5.62 -16.64 -32.46
N LYS A 80 -4.68 -17.47 -32.91
CA LYS A 80 -4.98 -18.73 -33.61
C LYS A 80 -5.55 -19.82 -32.67
N LYS A 81 -5.24 -19.73 -31.36
CA LYS A 81 -5.57 -20.73 -30.36
C LYS A 81 -6.78 -20.35 -29.48
N GLY A 82 -6.98 -19.04 -29.25
CA GLY A 82 -8.03 -18.54 -28.37
C GLY A 82 -7.89 -17.05 -28.05
N HIS A 83 -8.67 -16.59 -27.08
CA HIS A 83 -8.62 -15.21 -26.62
C HIS A 83 -7.32 -14.87 -25.89
N ILE A 84 -6.86 -13.62 -26.04
CA ILE A 84 -5.91 -12.98 -25.13
C ILE A 84 -6.71 -12.16 -24.15
N LEU A 85 -6.65 -12.48 -22.84
CA LEU A 85 -7.35 -11.73 -21.79
C LEU A 85 -6.40 -10.76 -21.12
N PHE A 86 -6.73 -9.46 -21.17
CA PHE A 86 -5.98 -8.39 -20.56
C PHE A 86 -6.75 -7.79 -19.37
N TYR A 87 -6.36 -8.18 -18.16
CA TYR A 87 -7.02 -7.77 -16.93
C TYR A 87 -6.41 -6.50 -16.38
N VAL A 88 -7.26 -5.55 -15.99
CA VAL A 88 -6.90 -4.27 -15.34
C VAL A 88 -7.80 -3.99 -14.14
N PRO A 89 -7.41 -3.08 -13.23
CA PRO A 89 -8.17 -2.85 -11.99
C PRO A 89 -9.65 -2.47 -12.18
N THR A 90 -9.97 -1.66 -13.19
CA THR A 90 -11.32 -1.11 -13.39
C THR A 90 -11.76 -1.19 -14.84
N LEU A 91 -13.09 -1.07 -15.07
CA LEU A 91 -13.65 -1.02 -16.40
C LEU A 91 -13.16 0.21 -17.19
N ASP A 92 -12.98 1.37 -16.55
CA ASP A 92 -12.50 2.58 -17.21
C ASP A 92 -11.07 2.39 -17.75
N LEU A 93 -10.21 1.71 -16.97
CA LEU A 93 -8.87 1.35 -17.42
C LEU A 93 -8.89 0.31 -18.55
N ALA A 94 -9.88 -0.59 -18.56
CA ALA A 94 -10.06 -1.52 -19.66
C ALA A 94 -10.43 -0.80 -20.97
N VAL A 95 -11.26 0.23 -20.88
CA VAL A 95 -11.62 1.09 -22.02
C VAL A 95 -10.42 1.88 -22.53
N GLU A 96 -9.61 2.45 -21.62
CA GLU A 96 -8.38 3.19 -21.97
C GLU A 96 -7.35 2.26 -22.64
N ALA A 97 -7.13 1.08 -22.07
CA ALA A 97 -6.19 0.10 -22.61
C ALA A 97 -6.61 -0.40 -23.99
N GLU A 98 -7.88 -0.69 -24.20
CA GLU A 98 -8.43 -1.12 -25.48
C GLU A 98 -8.32 -0.02 -26.55
N LYS A 99 -8.60 1.24 -26.17
CA LYS A 99 -8.41 2.39 -27.06
C LYS A 99 -6.93 2.51 -27.46
N THR A 100 -6.00 2.44 -26.51
CA THR A 100 -4.56 2.47 -26.77
C THR A 100 -4.15 1.33 -27.69
N PHE A 101 -4.68 0.12 -27.46
CA PHE A 101 -4.37 -1.05 -28.30
C PHE A 101 -4.82 -0.88 -29.74
N ARG A 102 -6.01 -0.34 -29.99
CA ARG A 102 -6.49 -0.05 -31.34
C ARG A 102 -5.61 0.95 -32.07
N GLU A 103 -5.11 1.96 -31.35
CA GLU A 103 -4.19 2.95 -31.92
C GLU A 103 -2.84 2.34 -32.31
N LEU A 104 -2.42 1.26 -31.64
CA LEU A 104 -1.16 0.56 -31.94
C LEU A 104 -1.29 -0.49 -33.05
N ASN A 105 -2.44 -1.14 -33.14
CA ASN A 105 -2.66 -2.22 -34.13
C ASN A 105 -4.16 -2.40 -34.41
N SER A 106 -4.57 -2.02 -35.63
CA SER A 106 -5.95 -2.19 -36.10
C SER A 106 -6.28 -3.60 -36.62
N ASP A 107 -5.27 -4.46 -36.84
CA ASP A 107 -5.48 -5.77 -37.49
C ASP A 107 -5.99 -6.85 -36.50
N HIS A 108 -5.69 -6.71 -35.21
CA HIS A 108 -6.16 -7.63 -34.19
C HIS A 108 -7.52 -7.19 -33.65
N PRO A 109 -8.55 -8.05 -33.75
CA PRO A 109 -9.86 -7.71 -33.19
C PRO A 109 -9.81 -7.61 -31.67
N SER A 110 -10.39 -6.52 -31.15
CA SER A 110 -10.43 -6.26 -29.71
C SER A 110 -11.79 -5.78 -29.24
N PHE A 111 -12.12 -6.02 -27.97
CA PHE A 111 -13.26 -5.42 -27.30
C PHE A 111 -13.08 -5.38 -25.79
N VAL A 112 -13.90 -4.53 -25.14
CA VAL A 112 -13.99 -4.45 -23.70
C VAL A 112 -15.16 -5.28 -23.21
N LEU A 113 -14.90 -6.27 -22.34
CA LEU A 113 -15.95 -7.06 -21.70
C LEU A 113 -16.62 -6.24 -20.59
N ARG A 114 -17.95 -6.06 -20.71
CA ARG A 114 -18.75 -5.27 -19.80
C ARG A 114 -19.69 -6.11 -18.97
N GLY A 115 -19.71 -5.86 -17.66
CA GLY A 115 -20.68 -6.47 -16.75
C GLY A 115 -22.11 -5.98 -16.99
N ARG A 116 -23.11 -6.66 -16.40
CA ARG A 116 -24.54 -6.38 -16.59
C ARG A 116 -24.95 -4.94 -16.23
N SER A 117 -24.37 -4.35 -15.19
CA SER A 117 -24.63 -2.98 -14.75
C SER A 117 -23.78 -1.92 -15.43
N ALA A 118 -22.80 -2.31 -16.23
CA ALA A 118 -21.97 -1.36 -16.97
C ALA A 118 -22.78 -0.64 -18.05
N ILE A 119 -22.39 0.60 -18.37
CA ILE A 119 -23.04 1.39 -19.40
C ILE A 119 -22.60 0.88 -20.78
N ASN A 120 -23.58 0.64 -21.66
CA ASN A 120 -23.37 0.35 -23.07
C ASN A 120 -23.00 1.66 -23.80
N PRO A 121 -21.81 1.73 -24.43
CA PRO A 121 -21.36 2.96 -25.07
C PRO A 121 -22.21 3.40 -26.30
N ARG A 122 -23.00 2.47 -26.84
CA ARG A 122 -23.86 2.76 -28.02
C ARG A 122 -25.22 3.33 -27.62
N THR A 123 -25.77 2.89 -26.49
CA THR A 123 -27.15 3.24 -26.08
C THR A 123 -27.21 4.12 -24.84
N ALA A 124 -26.08 4.35 -24.13
CA ALA A 124 -26.01 5.02 -22.84
C ALA A 124 -26.86 4.36 -21.72
N ALA A 125 -27.45 3.19 -21.97
CA ALA A 125 -28.18 2.39 -21.00
C ALA A 125 -27.31 1.27 -20.40
N ALA A 126 -27.76 0.61 -19.34
CA ALA A 126 -27.07 -0.55 -18.80
C ALA A 126 -27.00 -1.68 -19.82
N MET A 127 -25.90 -2.48 -19.81
CA MET A 127 -25.75 -3.66 -20.66
C MET A 127 -26.87 -4.69 -20.46
N CYS A 128 -27.46 -4.77 -19.27
CA CYS A 128 -28.58 -5.62 -18.96
C CYS A 128 -29.77 -4.76 -18.49
N ALA A 129 -30.92 -4.90 -19.14
CA ALA A 129 -32.14 -4.19 -18.78
C ALA A 129 -32.65 -4.54 -17.36
N ARG A 130 -32.27 -5.71 -16.82
CA ARG A 130 -32.64 -6.21 -15.48
C ARG A 130 -31.39 -6.26 -14.56
N SER A 131 -30.50 -5.29 -14.69
CA SER A 131 -29.21 -5.28 -13.97
C SER A 131 -29.36 -5.17 -12.45
N ASP A 132 -30.38 -4.46 -11.95
CA ASP A 132 -30.74 -4.36 -10.54
C ASP A 132 -31.14 -5.73 -9.96
N VAL A 133 -32.10 -6.40 -10.60
CA VAL A 133 -32.55 -7.74 -10.22
C VAL A 133 -31.40 -8.75 -10.30
N ALA A 134 -30.62 -8.70 -11.37
CA ALA A 134 -29.46 -9.58 -11.56
C ALA A 134 -28.43 -9.44 -10.42
N LYS A 135 -28.20 -8.22 -9.94
CA LYS A 135 -27.31 -7.94 -8.80
C LYS A 135 -27.86 -8.50 -7.49
N GLU A 136 -29.17 -8.37 -7.28
CA GLU A 136 -29.84 -8.82 -6.05
C GLU A 136 -29.80 -10.34 -5.89
N ILE A 137 -30.03 -11.09 -7.00
CA ILE A 137 -30.06 -12.56 -6.95
C ILE A 137 -28.69 -13.23 -7.08
N ALA A 138 -27.67 -12.51 -7.50
CA ALA A 138 -26.36 -13.09 -7.86
C ALA A 138 -25.74 -14.00 -6.77
N LYS A 139 -26.02 -13.71 -5.49
CA LYS A 139 -25.55 -14.52 -4.36
C LYS A 139 -26.40 -15.75 -4.05
N ASN A 140 -27.62 -15.83 -4.60
CA ASN A 140 -28.63 -16.83 -4.23
C ASN A 140 -28.94 -17.80 -5.36
N VAL A 141 -28.39 -17.59 -6.54
CA VAL A 141 -28.56 -18.49 -7.69
C VAL A 141 -27.21 -18.99 -8.21
N SER A 142 -27.18 -20.19 -8.76
CA SER A 142 -25.98 -20.77 -9.37
C SER A 142 -25.56 -20.08 -10.67
N SER A 143 -26.53 -19.49 -11.40
CA SER A 143 -26.31 -18.75 -12.64
C SER A 143 -27.39 -17.71 -12.85
N VAL A 144 -27.00 -16.44 -12.85
CA VAL A 144 -27.93 -15.33 -13.16
C VAL A 144 -28.46 -15.44 -14.59
N THR A 145 -27.65 -15.89 -15.56
CA THR A 145 -28.06 -16.09 -16.94
C THR A 145 -29.17 -17.13 -17.03
N ARG A 146 -29.03 -18.23 -16.31
CA ARG A 146 -30.03 -19.31 -16.27
C ARG A 146 -31.32 -18.83 -15.60
N ALA A 147 -31.21 -18.12 -14.48
CA ALA A 147 -32.40 -17.69 -13.73
C ALA A 147 -33.19 -16.53 -14.39
N LEU A 148 -32.53 -15.62 -15.13
CA LEU A 148 -33.18 -14.43 -15.64
C LEU A 148 -33.17 -14.24 -17.15
N CYS A 149 -32.33 -14.96 -17.89
CA CYS A 149 -32.15 -14.68 -19.31
C CYS A 149 -32.60 -15.78 -20.21
N ARG A 150 -32.06 -17.00 -20.03
CA ARG A 150 -32.36 -18.17 -20.82
C ARG A 150 -32.04 -19.44 -20.05
N GLU A 151 -32.94 -20.42 -20.11
CA GLU A 151 -32.78 -21.75 -19.53
C GLU A 151 -33.20 -22.81 -20.56
N GLU A 152 -32.37 -23.83 -20.69
CA GLU A 152 -32.74 -25.04 -21.43
C GLU A 152 -33.39 -26.03 -20.46
N THR A 153 -34.66 -26.34 -20.69
CA THR A 153 -35.41 -27.31 -19.90
C THR A 153 -34.90 -28.73 -20.17
N ARG A 154 -35.22 -29.69 -19.27
CA ARG A 154 -34.83 -31.09 -19.43
C ARG A 154 -35.36 -31.71 -20.73
N GLY A 155 -36.35 -31.12 -21.39
CA GLY A 155 -36.89 -31.52 -22.68
C GLY A 155 -36.28 -30.85 -23.90
N GLY A 156 -35.17 -30.09 -23.73
CA GLY A 156 -34.50 -29.39 -24.83
C GLY A 156 -35.18 -28.10 -25.29
N LYS A 157 -36.26 -27.68 -24.62
CA LYS A 157 -36.94 -26.40 -24.93
C LYS A 157 -36.20 -25.27 -24.25
N ILE A 158 -35.85 -24.23 -25.02
CA ILE A 158 -35.24 -23.01 -24.49
C ILE A 158 -36.36 -22.03 -24.09
N VAL A 159 -36.36 -21.63 -22.83
CA VAL A 159 -37.17 -20.53 -22.30
C VAL A 159 -36.31 -19.29 -22.22
N GLU A 160 -36.78 -18.21 -22.83
CA GLU A 160 -36.02 -16.95 -22.87
C GLU A 160 -36.88 -15.77 -22.37
N ALA A 161 -36.24 -14.88 -21.60
CA ALA A 161 -36.83 -13.63 -21.25
C ALA A 161 -36.99 -12.70 -22.47
N ALA A 162 -38.04 -11.87 -22.50
CA ALA A 162 -38.29 -10.96 -23.62
C ALA A 162 -37.08 -10.05 -23.92
N CYS A 163 -36.32 -9.64 -22.89
CA CYS A 163 -35.12 -8.81 -23.03
C CYS A 163 -33.89 -9.59 -23.52
N ALA A 164 -33.94 -10.93 -23.62
CA ALA A 164 -32.78 -11.72 -24.11
C ALA A 164 -32.53 -11.50 -25.60
N LYS A 165 -33.60 -11.26 -26.37
CA LYS A 165 -33.49 -10.91 -27.78
C LYS A 165 -32.83 -9.55 -27.95
N GLY A 166 -31.64 -9.52 -28.58
CA GLY A 166 -30.89 -8.29 -28.76
C GLY A 166 -30.19 -7.76 -27.50
N CYS A 167 -30.06 -8.58 -26.45
CA CYS A 167 -29.40 -8.19 -25.20
C CYS A 167 -27.90 -7.89 -25.43
N PRO A 168 -27.42 -6.66 -25.15
CA PRO A 168 -26.02 -6.31 -25.36
C PRO A 168 -25.06 -7.12 -24.49
N TYR A 169 -25.49 -7.52 -23.30
CA TYR A 169 -24.67 -8.36 -22.40
C TYR A 169 -24.49 -9.79 -22.98
N LEU A 170 -25.56 -10.42 -23.43
CA LEU A 170 -25.51 -11.77 -24.01
C LEU A 170 -24.80 -11.78 -25.39
N ALA A 171 -24.86 -10.69 -26.14
CA ALA A 171 -24.16 -10.56 -27.43
C ALA A 171 -22.65 -10.72 -27.31
N GLN A 172 -22.06 -10.42 -26.13
CA GLN A 172 -20.64 -10.63 -25.88
C GLN A 172 -20.26 -12.12 -25.84
N GLU A 173 -21.17 -12.98 -25.35
CA GLU A 173 -20.99 -14.42 -25.33
C GLU A 173 -21.05 -15.05 -26.73
N ALA A 174 -21.76 -14.42 -27.65
CA ALA A 174 -21.89 -14.89 -29.05
C ALA A 174 -20.64 -14.65 -29.89
N ILE A 175 -19.59 -14.00 -29.34
CA ILE A 175 -18.33 -13.79 -30.04
C ILE A 175 -17.55 -15.12 -30.09
N THR A 176 -17.56 -15.79 -31.24
CA THR A 176 -16.94 -17.10 -31.45
C THR A 176 -15.52 -17.04 -32.02
N LYS A 177 -15.08 -15.88 -32.51
CA LYS A 177 -13.72 -15.68 -33.02
C LYS A 177 -12.80 -15.18 -31.91
N PRO A 178 -11.53 -15.59 -31.87
CA PRO A 178 -10.56 -15.07 -30.91
C PRO A 178 -10.36 -13.56 -31.01
N HIS A 179 -10.26 -12.90 -29.87
CA HIS A 179 -10.06 -11.46 -29.73
C HIS A 179 -9.07 -11.15 -28.59
N VAL A 180 -8.48 -9.99 -28.61
CA VAL A 180 -7.89 -9.38 -27.42
C VAL A 180 -9.03 -8.78 -26.58
N VAL A 181 -9.28 -9.34 -25.41
CA VAL A 181 -10.41 -8.97 -24.54
C VAL A 181 -9.89 -8.21 -23.33
N PHE A 182 -10.34 -6.97 -23.18
CA PHE A 182 -10.00 -6.13 -22.05
C PHE A 182 -11.10 -6.22 -20.98
N LEU A 183 -10.69 -6.50 -19.73
CA LEU A 183 -11.68 -6.76 -18.66
C LEU A 183 -11.14 -6.34 -17.29
N ALA A 184 -12.08 -6.06 -16.36
CA ALA A 184 -11.72 -5.68 -14.99
C ALA A 184 -11.27 -6.93 -14.19
N HIS A 185 -10.44 -6.70 -13.13
CA HIS A 185 -9.98 -7.75 -12.20
C HIS A 185 -11.12 -8.56 -11.57
N SER A 186 -12.31 -7.98 -11.42
CA SER A 186 -13.50 -8.69 -10.92
C SER A 186 -13.90 -9.91 -11.76
N TYR A 187 -13.34 -10.09 -12.94
CA TYR A 187 -13.51 -11.31 -13.75
C TYR A 187 -12.46 -12.39 -13.48
N LEU A 188 -11.47 -12.15 -12.63
CA LEU A 188 -10.45 -13.16 -12.29
C LEU A 188 -11.02 -14.33 -11.49
N ASN A 189 -11.97 -14.03 -10.58
CA ASN A 189 -12.64 -15.02 -9.73
C ASN A 189 -13.95 -15.57 -10.32
N SER A 190 -14.25 -15.27 -11.57
CA SER A 190 -15.46 -15.70 -12.24
C SER A 190 -15.17 -16.15 -13.68
N LYS A 191 -15.92 -17.11 -14.17
CA LYS A 191 -15.82 -17.50 -15.59
C LYS A 191 -16.42 -16.36 -16.44
N PRO A 192 -15.61 -15.64 -17.25
CA PRO A 192 -16.17 -14.63 -18.14
C PRO A 192 -17.09 -15.29 -19.18
N PRO A 193 -18.15 -14.62 -19.65
CA PRO A 193 -19.06 -15.14 -20.65
C PRO A 193 -18.41 -15.09 -22.05
N LEU A 194 -17.46 -15.98 -22.28
CA LEU A 194 -16.68 -16.08 -23.53
C LEU A 194 -16.78 -17.50 -24.07
N SER A 195 -16.96 -17.60 -25.39
CA SER A 195 -17.15 -18.92 -26.07
C SER A 195 -15.84 -19.54 -26.53
N CYS A 196 -14.79 -18.74 -26.76
CA CYS A 196 -13.48 -19.26 -27.16
C CYS A 196 -12.63 -19.64 -25.94
N PRO A 197 -11.72 -20.64 -26.09
CA PRO A 197 -10.70 -20.91 -25.08
C PRO A 197 -9.79 -19.68 -24.84
N VAL A 198 -9.09 -19.69 -23.71
CA VAL A 198 -8.12 -18.65 -23.38
C VAL A 198 -6.73 -19.13 -23.77
N ALA A 199 -6.03 -18.33 -24.57
CA ALA A 199 -4.69 -18.65 -25.03
C ALA A 199 -3.57 -17.93 -24.24
N LEU A 200 -3.90 -16.79 -23.63
CA LEU A 200 -2.96 -15.98 -22.83
C LEU A 200 -3.73 -15.13 -21.81
N ARG A 201 -3.20 -15.00 -20.59
CA ARG A 201 -3.66 -14.03 -19.58
C ARG A 201 -2.58 -13.03 -19.28
N ILE A 202 -2.95 -11.75 -19.28
CA ILE A 202 -2.10 -10.65 -18.83
C ILE A 202 -2.84 -9.95 -17.70
N ILE A 203 -2.21 -9.81 -16.55
CA ILE A 203 -2.79 -9.18 -15.37
C ILE A 203 -1.94 -7.97 -15.02
N ASP A 204 -2.47 -6.79 -15.26
CA ASP A 204 -1.80 -5.51 -15.00
C ASP A 204 -2.27 -4.94 -13.67
N GLU A 205 -1.35 -4.58 -12.80
CA GLU A 205 -1.53 -4.12 -11.43
C GLU A 205 -1.98 -5.21 -10.43
N LYS A 206 -2.08 -4.83 -9.17
CA LYS A 206 -2.43 -5.67 -8.03
C LYS A 206 -3.82 -6.30 -8.15
N PHE A 207 -3.91 -7.61 -8.16
CA PHE A 207 -5.14 -8.38 -8.37
C PHE A 207 -5.61 -9.17 -7.14
N TRP A 208 -4.72 -9.60 -6.26
CA TRP A 208 -4.98 -10.62 -5.25
C TRP A 208 -6.11 -10.29 -4.26
N LYS A 209 -6.44 -9.02 -4.09
CA LYS A 209 -7.56 -8.61 -3.22
C LYS A 209 -8.92 -9.09 -3.74
N GLU A 210 -9.08 -9.14 -5.05
CA GLU A 210 -10.30 -9.62 -5.71
C GLU A 210 -10.49 -11.14 -5.58
N MET A 211 -9.42 -11.84 -5.17
CA MET A 211 -9.42 -13.30 -4.99
C MET A 211 -9.77 -13.73 -3.56
N ILE A 212 -9.98 -12.78 -2.65
CA ILE A 212 -10.32 -13.05 -1.25
C ILE A 212 -11.81 -12.85 -1.03
N ASP A 213 -12.47 -13.88 -0.49
CA ASP A 213 -13.85 -13.80 0.00
C ASP A 213 -13.91 -14.20 1.48
N ILE A 214 -14.66 -13.43 2.28
CA ILE A 214 -14.79 -13.64 3.72
C ILE A 214 -16.26 -13.69 4.08
N GLU A 215 -16.74 -14.91 4.29
CA GLU A 215 -18.10 -15.13 4.75
C GLU A 215 -18.17 -15.17 6.27
N SER A 216 -19.25 -14.66 6.83
CA SER A 216 -19.40 -14.59 8.28
C SER A 216 -20.80 -14.97 8.74
N LEU A 217 -20.85 -15.54 9.94
CA LEU A 217 -22.09 -15.94 10.60
C LEU A 217 -22.02 -15.53 12.07
N PRO A 218 -23.07 -14.91 12.67
CA PRO A 218 -23.14 -14.70 14.10
C PRO A 218 -22.95 -16.02 14.86
N HIS A 219 -22.17 -15.95 15.95
CA HIS A 219 -21.87 -17.15 16.74
C HIS A 219 -23.13 -17.82 17.30
N ASP A 220 -24.16 -17.05 17.65
CA ASP A 220 -25.44 -17.58 18.11
C ASP A 220 -26.15 -18.35 17.01
N ASP A 221 -26.12 -17.84 15.77
CA ASP A 221 -26.70 -18.53 14.60
C ASP A 221 -25.87 -19.79 14.23
N TRP A 222 -24.56 -19.79 14.49
CA TRP A 222 -23.71 -20.98 14.39
C TRP A 222 -24.10 -22.03 15.43
N MET A 223 -24.40 -21.64 16.67
CA MET A 223 -24.76 -22.55 17.76
C MET A 223 -26.20 -23.05 17.67
N PHE A 224 -27.01 -22.45 16.80
CA PHE A 224 -28.38 -22.90 16.58
C PHE A 224 -28.40 -24.25 15.85
N THR A 225 -29.21 -25.21 16.39
CA THR A 225 -29.42 -26.51 15.76
C THR A 225 -30.59 -26.43 14.80
N PRO A 226 -30.39 -26.62 13.47
CA PRO A 226 -31.45 -26.43 12.50
C PRO A 226 -32.57 -27.51 12.59
N ASP A 227 -33.81 -27.04 12.42
CA ASP A 227 -35.03 -27.92 12.47
C ASP A 227 -35.09 -28.94 11.35
N HIS A 228 -34.34 -28.73 10.25
CA HIS A 228 -34.31 -29.69 9.13
C HIS A 228 -33.51 -30.97 9.43
N LEU A 229 -32.75 -31.00 10.54
CA LEU A 229 -32.03 -32.19 10.97
C LEU A 229 -33.00 -33.12 11.73
N LYS A 230 -33.57 -34.11 11.03
CA LYS A 230 -34.55 -35.03 11.60
C LYS A 230 -33.94 -36.28 12.20
N ASP A 231 -32.73 -36.67 11.76
CA ASP A 231 -32.00 -37.83 12.26
C ASP A 231 -31.28 -37.48 13.57
N ASP A 232 -31.58 -38.17 14.68
CA ASP A 232 -31.03 -37.86 15.99
C ASP A 232 -29.52 -38.07 16.09
N ALA A 233 -28.96 -39.05 15.35
CA ALA A 233 -27.52 -39.29 15.34
C ALA A 233 -26.79 -38.16 14.62
N LEU A 234 -27.38 -37.71 13.47
CA LEU A 234 -26.87 -36.56 12.72
C LEU A 234 -26.96 -35.27 13.56
N LYS A 235 -28.09 -35.05 14.24
CA LYS A 235 -28.30 -33.91 15.13
C LYS A 235 -27.29 -33.88 16.29
N HIS A 236 -27.09 -35.02 16.96
CA HIS A 236 -26.09 -35.12 18.00
C HIS A 236 -24.67 -34.82 17.51
N ASN A 237 -24.30 -35.36 16.34
CA ASN A 237 -23.00 -35.10 15.75
C ASN A 237 -22.85 -33.61 15.35
N TYR A 238 -23.92 -32.98 14.87
CA TYR A 238 -23.99 -31.58 14.55
C TYR A 238 -23.67 -30.69 15.77
N GLU A 239 -24.42 -30.86 16.86
CA GLU A 239 -24.22 -30.12 18.11
C GLU A 239 -22.83 -30.34 18.73
N LYS A 240 -22.36 -31.59 18.70
CA LYS A 240 -21.03 -31.94 19.19
C LYS A 240 -19.95 -31.21 18.38
N THR A 241 -20.12 -31.14 17.06
CA THR A 241 -19.18 -30.45 16.17
C THR A 241 -19.19 -28.94 16.42
N GLN A 242 -20.37 -28.30 16.52
CA GLN A 242 -20.49 -26.87 16.82
C GLN A 242 -19.79 -26.51 18.15
N LYS A 243 -20.09 -27.26 19.22
CA LYS A 243 -19.49 -27.04 20.57
C LYS A 243 -17.97 -27.21 20.52
N THR A 244 -17.48 -28.23 19.79
CA THR A 244 -16.04 -28.51 19.69
C THR A 244 -15.31 -27.41 18.91
N VAL A 245 -15.85 -26.96 17.79
CA VAL A 245 -15.30 -25.87 16.97
C VAL A 245 -15.28 -24.57 17.77
N SER A 246 -16.41 -24.21 18.39
CA SER A 246 -16.53 -22.98 19.18
C SER A 246 -15.55 -22.92 20.35
N ALA A 247 -15.41 -24.02 21.08
CA ALA A 247 -14.46 -24.13 22.19
C ALA A 247 -13.01 -23.99 21.70
N ALA A 248 -12.64 -24.69 20.62
CA ALA A 248 -11.29 -24.63 20.07
C ALA A 248 -10.94 -23.22 19.59
N LEU A 249 -11.85 -22.53 18.88
CA LEU A 249 -11.62 -21.16 18.41
C LEU A 249 -11.51 -20.15 19.59
N ARG A 250 -12.35 -20.28 20.60
CA ARG A 250 -12.30 -19.44 21.80
C ARG A 250 -10.99 -19.60 22.57
N ASP A 251 -10.55 -20.84 22.71
CA ASP A 251 -9.32 -21.20 23.43
C ASP A 251 -8.06 -21.01 22.58
N LYS A 252 -8.18 -20.53 21.33
CA LYS A 252 -7.09 -20.41 20.33
C LYS A 252 -6.35 -21.75 20.13
N LYS A 253 -7.05 -22.87 20.18
CA LYS A 253 -6.52 -24.23 19.95
C LYS A 253 -6.73 -24.65 18.50
N PRO A 254 -5.84 -25.48 17.92
CA PRO A 254 -6.03 -26.02 16.58
C PRO A 254 -7.34 -26.84 16.47
N VAL A 255 -8.28 -26.35 15.67
CA VAL A 255 -9.62 -26.93 15.51
C VAL A 255 -9.55 -28.41 15.07
N HIS A 256 -8.65 -28.76 14.14
CA HIS A 256 -8.50 -30.14 13.65
C HIS A 256 -8.08 -31.13 14.75
N ARG A 257 -7.28 -30.72 15.74
CA ARG A 257 -6.91 -31.56 16.89
C ARG A 257 -8.12 -31.79 17.79
N ALA A 258 -8.82 -30.72 18.14
CA ALA A 258 -10.02 -30.81 18.98
C ALA A 258 -11.10 -31.72 18.35
N LEU A 259 -11.28 -31.64 17.02
CA LEU A 259 -12.21 -32.52 16.30
C LEU A 259 -11.77 -33.99 16.34
N ARG A 260 -10.48 -34.27 16.15
CA ARG A 260 -9.93 -35.65 16.22
C ARG A 260 -10.06 -36.25 17.64
N ASP A 261 -9.77 -35.46 18.66
CA ASP A 261 -9.91 -35.89 20.06
C ASP A 261 -11.37 -36.28 20.38
N LYS A 262 -12.32 -35.63 19.75
CA LYS A 262 -13.74 -35.94 19.83
C LYS A 262 -14.20 -37.00 18.82
N LYS A 263 -13.29 -37.67 18.09
CA LYS A 263 -13.58 -38.71 17.08
C LYS A 263 -14.52 -38.21 15.99
N ILE A 264 -14.48 -36.92 15.63
CA ILE A 264 -15.20 -36.35 14.51
C ILE A 264 -14.35 -36.58 13.25
N THR A 265 -14.96 -37.13 12.21
CA THR A 265 -14.28 -37.57 10.99
C THR A 265 -14.56 -36.65 9.80
N ALA A 266 -13.71 -36.72 8.76
CA ALA A 266 -13.95 -36.02 7.52
C ALA A 266 -15.27 -36.45 6.82
N LYS A 267 -15.65 -37.71 6.98
CA LYS A 267 -16.93 -38.22 6.45
C LYS A 267 -18.10 -37.56 7.17
N SER A 268 -18.11 -37.60 8.52
CA SER A 268 -19.19 -37.00 9.29
C SER A 268 -19.33 -35.48 9.02
N LEU A 269 -18.22 -34.75 8.81
CA LEU A 269 -18.27 -33.34 8.45
C LEU A 269 -18.85 -33.12 7.04
N ARG A 270 -18.57 -34.00 6.06
CA ARG A 270 -19.21 -33.97 4.74
C ARG A 270 -20.70 -34.23 4.80
N ASP A 271 -21.11 -35.16 5.65
CA ASP A 271 -22.53 -35.49 5.85
C ASP A 271 -23.29 -34.28 6.42
N LEU A 272 -22.68 -33.56 7.41
CA LEU A 272 -23.24 -32.30 7.91
C LEU A 272 -23.32 -31.20 6.85
N ALA A 273 -22.27 -31.02 6.05
CA ALA A 273 -22.29 -30.08 4.95
C ALA A 273 -23.32 -30.39 3.89
N THR A 274 -23.58 -31.65 3.66
CA THR A 274 -24.60 -32.14 2.70
C THR A 274 -25.99 -31.88 3.23
N ALA A 275 -26.24 -32.16 4.52
CA ALA A 275 -27.52 -31.87 5.18
C ALA A 275 -27.87 -30.36 5.09
N GLU A 276 -26.92 -29.50 5.34
CA GLU A 276 -27.12 -28.03 5.16
C GLU A 276 -27.48 -27.69 3.70
N ARG A 277 -26.72 -28.21 2.74
CA ARG A 277 -26.99 -27.92 1.31
C ARG A 277 -28.37 -28.41 0.83
N LEU A 278 -28.82 -29.55 1.33
CA LEU A 278 -30.14 -30.08 0.97
C LEU A 278 -31.28 -29.21 1.54
N ALA A 279 -31.03 -28.48 2.63
CA ALA A 279 -31.98 -27.58 3.25
C ALA A 279 -31.89 -26.13 2.74
N MET A 280 -30.98 -25.85 1.77
CA MET A 280 -30.82 -24.55 1.18
C MET A 280 -32.13 -24.10 0.52
N PRO A 281 -32.69 -22.93 0.89
CA PRO A 281 -33.80 -22.36 0.17
C PRO A 281 -33.44 -22.16 -1.31
N VAL A 282 -34.32 -22.55 -2.19
CA VAL A 282 -34.13 -22.37 -3.62
C VAL A 282 -34.96 -21.16 -4.07
N LEU A 283 -34.29 -20.21 -4.70
CA LEU A 283 -34.97 -19.12 -5.37
C LEU A 283 -35.38 -19.61 -6.78
N GLU A 284 -36.64 -20.01 -6.88
CA GLU A 284 -37.21 -20.58 -8.12
C GLU A 284 -37.56 -19.46 -9.10
N LEU A 285 -36.61 -19.07 -9.94
CA LEU A 285 -36.79 -18.11 -11.00
C LEU A 285 -36.75 -18.77 -12.36
N ASP A 286 -37.65 -18.35 -13.23
CA ASP A 286 -37.73 -18.76 -14.63
C ASP A 286 -37.60 -17.53 -15.54
N PRO A 287 -36.84 -17.57 -16.64
CA PRO A 287 -36.68 -16.42 -17.55
C PRO A 287 -37.96 -15.90 -18.14
N GLY A 288 -39.00 -16.75 -18.25
CA GLY A 288 -40.33 -16.39 -18.75
C GLY A 288 -41.25 -15.72 -17.74
N LEU A 289 -40.85 -15.66 -16.46
CA LEU A 289 -41.68 -15.00 -15.43
C LEU A 289 -41.80 -13.50 -15.65
N PRO A 290 -43.05 -12.94 -15.47
CA PRO A 290 -43.28 -11.52 -15.44
C PRO A 290 -42.45 -10.82 -14.34
N GLU A 291 -41.98 -9.60 -14.58
CA GLU A 291 -41.07 -8.85 -13.70
C GLU A 291 -41.63 -8.68 -12.27
N ASN A 292 -42.96 -8.42 -12.15
CA ASN A 292 -43.65 -8.29 -10.85
C ASN A 292 -43.58 -9.58 -10.02
N LEU A 293 -43.68 -10.75 -10.65
CA LEU A 293 -43.58 -12.04 -9.98
C LEU A 293 -42.13 -12.33 -9.57
N VAL A 294 -41.16 -12.01 -10.42
CA VAL A 294 -39.74 -12.12 -10.07
C VAL A 294 -39.42 -11.30 -8.83
N ARG A 295 -39.88 -10.03 -8.78
CA ARG A 295 -39.63 -9.17 -7.61
C ARG A 295 -40.37 -9.67 -6.35
N LEU A 296 -41.55 -10.24 -6.50
CA LEU A 296 -42.27 -10.84 -5.38
C LEU A 296 -41.52 -12.06 -4.80
N GLN A 297 -41.02 -12.94 -5.65
CA GLN A 297 -40.22 -14.10 -5.22
C GLN A 297 -38.94 -13.69 -4.51
N ILE A 298 -38.24 -12.67 -5.03
CA ILE A 298 -37.03 -12.13 -4.40
C ILE A 298 -37.37 -11.53 -3.02
N ALA A 299 -38.43 -10.74 -2.91
CA ALA A 299 -38.85 -10.12 -1.67
C ALA A 299 -39.30 -11.13 -0.61
N SER A 300 -39.84 -12.29 -1.03
CA SER A 300 -40.26 -13.37 -0.13
C SER A 300 -39.14 -14.36 0.23
N PHE A 301 -37.96 -14.25 -0.41
CA PHE A 301 -36.85 -15.16 -0.18
C PHE A 301 -36.15 -14.87 1.16
N ASP A 302 -35.94 -15.91 1.96
CA ASP A 302 -35.26 -15.80 3.25
C ASP A 302 -33.73 -15.78 3.07
N HIS A 303 -33.23 -14.60 2.76
CA HIS A 303 -31.78 -14.34 2.59
C HIS A 303 -30.96 -14.64 3.83
N ALA A 304 -31.50 -14.41 5.03
CA ALA A 304 -30.79 -14.66 6.29
C ALA A 304 -30.59 -16.15 6.53
N LYS A 305 -31.65 -16.94 6.32
CA LYS A 305 -31.60 -18.40 6.40
C LYS A 305 -30.66 -18.98 5.35
N ALA A 306 -30.76 -18.53 4.10
CA ALA A 306 -29.86 -18.98 3.02
C ALA A 306 -28.40 -18.70 3.34
N ASN A 307 -28.07 -17.49 3.83
CA ASN A 307 -26.72 -17.14 4.22
C ASN A 307 -26.23 -18.00 5.39
N SER A 308 -27.04 -18.22 6.42
CA SER A 308 -26.67 -19.04 7.58
C SER A 308 -26.36 -20.48 7.15
N ILE A 309 -27.19 -21.07 6.30
CA ILE A 309 -26.97 -22.42 5.76
C ILE A 309 -25.69 -22.46 4.90
N LYS A 310 -25.50 -21.49 4.03
CA LYS A 310 -24.30 -21.37 3.19
C LYS A 310 -23.04 -21.37 4.03
N VAL A 311 -22.96 -20.50 5.04
CA VAL A 311 -21.76 -20.36 5.86
C VAL A 311 -21.50 -21.61 6.69
N ARG A 312 -22.54 -22.23 7.28
CA ARG A 312 -22.38 -23.50 8.02
C ARG A 312 -21.86 -24.61 7.11
N ALA A 313 -22.43 -24.77 5.91
CA ALA A 313 -21.95 -25.74 4.93
C ALA A 313 -20.49 -25.47 4.51
N LEU A 314 -20.09 -24.22 4.36
CA LEU A 314 -18.70 -23.82 4.08
C LEU A 314 -17.76 -24.23 5.22
N VAL A 315 -18.13 -23.97 6.48
CA VAL A 315 -17.34 -24.38 7.65
C VAL A 315 -17.14 -25.89 7.64
N PHE A 316 -18.21 -26.68 7.55
CA PHE A 316 -18.10 -28.14 7.55
C PHE A 316 -17.27 -28.67 6.39
N ASN A 317 -17.42 -28.13 5.18
CA ASN A 317 -16.61 -28.52 4.02
C ASN A 317 -15.13 -28.18 4.20
N LEU A 318 -14.82 -26.99 4.73
CA LEU A 318 -13.45 -26.56 5.03
C LEU A 318 -12.80 -27.53 6.02
N LEU A 319 -13.47 -27.81 7.13
CA LEU A 319 -12.99 -28.73 8.16
C LEU A 319 -12.85 -30.16 7.63
N ALA A 320 -13.79 -30.63 6.81
CA ALA A 320 -13.72 -31.97 6.19
C ALA A 320 -12.50 -32.15 5.26
N ARG A 321 -12.13 -31.10 4.54
CA ARG A 321 -10.95 -31.11 3.64
C ARG A 321 -9.63 -31.04 4.41
N THR A 322 -9.60 -30.37 5.55
CA THR A 322 -8.36 -30.00 6.23
C THR A 322 -8.04 -30.85 7.47
N ILE A 323 -9.02 -31.56 8.06
CA ILE A 323 -8.84 -32.35 9.28
C ILE A 323 -7.74 -33.43 9.16
N GLY A 324 -7.55 -34.01 7.97
CA GLY A 324 -6.50 -34.99 7.68
C GLY A 324 -5.18 -34.41 7.21
N ARG A 325 -5.11 -33.09 6.95
CA ARG A 325 -3.97 -32.41 6.32
C ARG A 325 -3.27 -31.40 7.24
N GLY A 326 -3.39 -31.57 8.56
CA GLY A 326 -2.76 -30.63 9.52
C GLY A 326 -3.67 -29.49 9.97
N GLY A 327 -4.89 -29.36 9.45
CA GLY A 327 -5.86 -28.32 9.81
C GLY A 327 -5.81 -27.11 8.90
N THR A 328 -6.39 -26.03 9.37
CA THR A 328 -6.44 -24.74 8.64
C THR A 328 -6.58 -23.58 9.63
N GLU A 329 -6.01 -22.44 9.28
CA GLU A 329 -6.22 -21.16 9.96
C GLU A 329 -7.28 -20.29 9.25
N ARG A 330 -7.95 -20.81 8.21
CA ARG A 330 -9.02 -20.10 7.47
C ARG A 330 -10.35 -20.00 8.21
N LEU A 331 -10.42 -20.47 9.44
CA LEU A 331 -11.57 -20.35 10.33
C LEU A 331 -11.19 -19.53 11.55
N SER A 332 -11.99 -18.52 11.90
CA SER A 332 -11.74 -17.69 13.05
C SER A 332 -13.02 -17.30 13.78
N LEU A 333 -12.88 -16.92 15.06
CA LEU A 333 -13.93 -16.29 15.87
C LEU A 333 -13.56 -14.84 16.11
N ALA A 334 -14.27 -13.93 15.48
CA ALA A 334 -14.09 -12.50 15.67
C ALA A 334 -14.84 -12.00 16.91
N LYS A 335 -14.21 -11.06 17.62
CA LYS A 335 -14.82 -10.41 18.79
C LYS A 335 -16.04 -9.55 18.37
N PRO A 336 -16.99 -9.34 19.30
CA PRO A 336 -18.07 -8.38 19.09
C PRO A 336 -17.55 -6.98 18.75
N THR A 337 -18.18 -6.32 17.79
CA THR A 337 -17.93 -4.93 17.40
C THR A 337 -19.27 -4.23 17.14
N GLU A 338 -19.30 -2.90 17.14
CA GLU A 338 -20.50 -2.14 16.74
C GLU A 338 -20.99 -2.52 15.34
N GLN A 339 -20.05 -2.74 14.40
CA GLN A 339 -20.35 -3.16 13.02
C GLN A 339 -21.01 -4.53 12.95
N SER A 340 -20.71 -5.43 13.88
CA SER A 340 -21.35 -6.75 13.99
C SER A 340 -22.62 -6.75 14.84
N GLY A 341 -23.13 -5.57 15.22
CA GLY A 341 -24.23 -5.45 16.16
C GLY A 341 -23.92 -6.03 17.56
N ASN A 342 -22.69 -5.87 18.01
CA ASN A 342 -22.15 -6.39 19.25
C ASN A 342 -22.23 -7.93 19.38
N ARG A 343 -22.21 -8.66 18.26
CA ARG A 343 -22.18 -10.12 18.21
C ARG A 343 -20.81 -10.64 17.78
N ALA A 344 -20.36 -11.75 18.38
CA ALA A 344 -19.20 -12.49 17.92
C ALA A 344 -19.54 -13.15 16.57
N LEU A 345 -18.56 -13.23 15.67
CA LEU A 345 -18.75 -13.80 14.32
C LEU A 345 -17.82 -14.99 14.08
N ILE A 346 -18.36 -16.09 13.64
CA ILE A 346 -17.58 -17.14 12.96
C ILE A 346 -17.28 -16.62 11.55
N LYS A 347 -16.00 -16.58 11.17
CA LYS A 347 -15.56 -16.16 9.82
C LYS A 347 -14.91 -17.32 9.10
N VAL A 348 -15.26 -17.48 7.83
CA VAL A 348 -14.62 -18.41 6.89
C VAL A 348 -13.90 -17.61 5.83
N HIS A 349 -12.59 -17.78 5.77
CA HIS A 349 -11.73 -17.07 4.83
C HIS A 349 -11.49 -17.95 3.61
N GLN A 350 -11.94 -17.50 2.46
CA GLN A 350 -11.84 -18.21 1.20
C GLN A 350 -10.83 -17.53 0.28
N LEU A 351 -10.19 -18.30 -0.55
CA LEU A 351 -9.30 -17.85 -1.60
C LEU A 351 -9.73 -18.48 -2.91
N ASP A 352 -10.09 -17.65 -3.86
CA ASP A 352 -10.37 -18.08 -5.22
C ASP A 352 -9.06 -18.37 -5.98
N GLU A 353 -9.12 -19.21 -6.96
CA GLU A 353 -7.96 -19.60 -7.77
C GLU A 353 -7.97 -18.89 -9.12
N ILE A 354 -6.80 -18.49 -9.60
CA ILE A 354 -6.66 -18.06 -10.98
C ILE A 354 -6.60 -19.32 -11.85
N PRO A 355 -7.39 -19.42 -12.93
CA PRO A 355 -7.27 -20.53 -13.86
C PRO A 355 -5.87 -20.56 -14.48
N VAL A 356 -5.13 -21.65 -14.25
CA VAL A 356 -3.76 -21.87 -14.77
C VAL A 356 -3.82 -22.80 -16.03
N ASP A 357 -4.71 -22.48 -16.94
CA ASP A 357 -4.96 -23.22 -18.20
C ASP A 357 -4.30 -22.55 -19.41
N ALA A 358 -3.62 -21.41 -19.22
CA ALA A 358 -2.90 -20.65 -20.24
C ALA A 358 -1.70 -19.92 -19.62
N PRO A 359 -0.68 -19.52 -20.40
CA PRO A 359 0.41 -18.68 -19.93
C PRO A 359 -0.09 -17.40 -19.25
N ILE A 360 0.60 -16.96 -18.19
CA ILE A 360 0.23 -15.78 -17.41
C ILE A 360 1.40 -14.79 -17.33
N LEU A 361 1.16 -13.54 -17.72
CA LEU A 361 2.06 -12.42 -17.53
C LEU A 361 1.48 -11.49 -16.46
N LEU A 362 2.24 -11.25 -15.40
CA LEU A 362 1.88 -10.36 -14.30
C LEU A 362 2.75 -9.10 -14.36
N LEU A 363 2.13 -7.92 -14.34
CA LEU A 363 2.80 -6.63 -14.43
C LEU A 363 2.38 -5.75 -13.24
N ASP A 364 3.27 -5.50 -12.29
CA ASP A 364 2.94 -4.63 -11.16
C ASP A 364 4.17 -3.85 -10.68
N ALA A 365 3.98 -2.65 -10.21
CA ALA A 365 5.04 -1.84 -9.59
C ALA A 365 5.41 -2.37 -8.19
N ASP A 366 4.44 -2.95 -7.51
CA ASP A 366 4.56 -3.43 -6.13
C ASP A 366 4.44 -4.95 -6.03
N LEU A 367 4.73 -5.67 -7.11
CA LEU A 367 4.64 -7.12 -7.14
C LEU A 367 5.38 -7.74 -5.96
N ASP A 368 4.68 -8.60 -5.21
CA ASP A 368 5.23 -9.33 -4.07
C ASP A 368 5.25 -10.83 -4.42
N GLU A 369 6.45 -11.40 -4.46
CA GLU A 369 6.68 -12.78 -4.87
C GLU A 369 5.99 -13.78 -3.95
N THR A 370 5.97 -13.52 -2.63
CA THR A 370 5.32 -14.39 -1.64
C THR A 370 3.82 -14.46 -1.87
N ILE A 371 3.20 -13.33 -2.21
CA ILE A 371 1.76 -13.27 -2.48
C ILE A 371 1.43 -13.94 -3.82
N VAL A 372 2.20 -13.62 -4.87
CA VAL A 372 1.95 -14.17 -6.22
C VAL A 372 2.17 -15.69 -6.26
N SER A 373 3.21 -16.20 -5.58
CA SER A 373 3.48 -17.63 -5.50
C SER A 373 2.35 -18.43 -4.85
N ARG A 374 1.46 -17.78 -4.10
CA ARG A 374 0.24 -18.42 -3.56
C ARG A 374 -0.77 -18.78 -4.65
N PHE A 375 -0.79 -18.05 -5.77
CA PHE A 375 -1.66 -18.30 -6.91
C PHE A 375 -0.98 -19.06 -8.04
N CYS A 376 0.32 -18.82 -8.21
CA CYS A 376 1.13 -19.35 -9.31
C CYS A 376 2.47 -19.85 -8.73
N ALA A 377 2.50 -21.11 -8.28
CA ALA A 377 3.68 -21.68 -7.62
C ALA A 377 4.92 -21.78 -8.54
N ASN A 378 4.72 -21.87 -9.88
CA ASN A 378 5.77 -21.95 -10.88
C ASN A 378 6.18 -20.58 -11.46
N ALA A 379 5.74 -19.47 -10.86
CA ALA A 379 6.04 -18.13 -11.36
C ALA A 379 7.55 -17.82 -11.31
N LYS A 380 8.07 -17.28 -12.40
CA LYS A 380 9.41 -16.66 -12.45
C LYS A 380 9.26 -15.16 -12.28
N PHE A 381 10.21 -14.54 -11.59
CA PHE A 381 10.13 -13.12 -11.26
C PHE A 381 11.36 -12.37 -11.77
N GLU A 382 11.12 -11.18 -12.34
CA GLU A 382 12.14 -10.24 -12.75
C GLU A 382 11.82 -8.84 -12.20
N ARG A 383 12.85 -8.05 -11.95
CA ARG A 383 12.73 -6.72 -11.34
C ARG A 383 13.40 -5.68 -12.24
N LEU A 384 12.63 -4.70 -12.68
CA LEU A 384 13.08 -3.59 -13.53
C LEU A 384 12.84 -2.27 -12.80
N LEU A 385 13.81 -1.86 -12.00
CA LEU A 385 13.70 -0.71 -11.12
C LEU A 385 14.52 0.45 -11.64
N THR A 386 13.91 1.63 -11.69
CA THR A 386 14.51 2.89 -12.13
C THR A 386 14.38 3.93 -11.04
N ARG A 387 15.46 4.67 -10.78
CA ARG A 387 15.48 5.69 -9.73
C ARG A 387 14.57 6.86 -10.09
N PRO A 388 13.65 7.27 -9.19
CA PRO A 388 12.77 8.41 -9.44
C PRO A 388 13.54 9.73 -9.40
N LYS A 389 13.23 10.65 -10.31
CA LYS A 389 13.77 12.02 -10.34
C LYS A 389 12.95 12.91 -9.38
N ALA A 390 13.28 12.85 -8.12
CA ALA A 390 12.58 13.57 -7.06
C ALA A 390 13.57 14.13 -6.02
N HIS A 391 13.21 15.28 -5.43
CA HIS A 391 13.76 15.73 -4.17
C HIS A 391 12.78 15.36 -3.06
N VAL A 392 13.16 14.42 -2.22
CA VAL A 392 12.28 13.78 -1.24
C VAL A 392 12.61 14.28 0.16
N ILE A 393 11.62 14.87 0.81
CA ILE A 393 11.66 15.26 2.22
C ILE A 393 10.72 14.34 2.98
N GLN A 394 11.23 13.62 3.97
CA GLN A 394 10.43 12.70 4.76
C GLN A 394 10.55 12.98 6.25
N VAL A 395 9.41 12.94 6.96
CA VAL A 395 9.36 13.11 8.42
C VAL A 395 9.93 11.88 9.11
N SER A 396 10.80 12.09 10.12
CA SER A 396 11.56 11.06 10.81
C SER A 396 10.92 10.56 12.11
N ASP A 397 10.22 11.42 12.83
CA ASP A 397 9.79 11.20 14.22
C ASP A 397 8.31 10.95 14.40
N GLN A 398 7.49 11.14 13.37
CA GLN A 398 6.04 11.02 13.46
C GLN A 398 5.44 10.21 12.32
N THR A 399 4.39 9.43 12.63
CA THR A 399 3.63 8.68 11.64
C THR A 399 2.51 9.50 11.00
N LEU A 400 2.06 10.57 11.64
CA LEU A 400 0.88 11.38 11.32
C LEU A 400 -0.33 10.50 10.93
N ALA A 401 -0.55 9.47 11.74
CA ALA A 401 -1.67 8.55 11.56
C ALA A 401 -2.99 9.25 11.89
N TYR A 402 -4.11 8.74 11.33
CA TYR A 402 -5.43 9.29 11.64
C TYR A 402 -5.70 9.45 13.13
N SER A 403 -5.32 8.44 13.94
CA SER A 403 -5.48 8.49 15.41
C SER A 403 -4.76 9.66 16.08
N THR A 404 -3.70 10.18 15.48
CA THR A 404 -2.92 11.34 15.97
C THR A 404 -3.34 12.66 15.31
N LEU A 405 -4.40 12.64 14.50
CA LEU A 405 -4.90 13.83 13.79
C LEU A 405 -6.41 14.06 13.99
N LYS A 406 -7.16 13.09 14.57
CA LYS A 406 -8.62 13.14 14.60
C LYS A 406 -9.24 14.00 15.69
N GLY A 407 -8.57 14.14 16.86
CA GLY A 407 -9.12 14.82 18.04
C GLY A 407 -8.93 16.34 17.98
N GLU A 408 -9.71 17.08 18.75
CA GLU A 408 -9.56 18.54 18.87
C GLU A 408 -8.20 18.91 19.48
N GLU A 409 -7.68 18.10 20.38
CA GLU A 409 -6.36 18.23 20.97
C GLU A 409 -5.22 18.19 19.96
N HIS A 410 -5.49 17.74 18.73
CA HIS A 410 -4.54 17.68 17.62
C HIS A 410 -4.71 18.78 16.58
N LYS A 411 -5.52 19.79 16.86
CA LYS A 411 -5.79 20.90 15.93
C LYS A 411 -4.49 21.64 15.54
N GLU A 412 -3.64 21.96 16.49
CA GLU A 412 -2.35 22.63 16.22
C GLU A 412 -1.52 21.85 15.18
N ARG A 413 -1.49 20.51 15.28
CA ARG A 413 -0.77 19.66 14.31
C ARG A 413 -1.41 19.69 12.92
N ARG A 414 -2.73 19.81 12.83
CA ARG A 414 -3.43 19.97 11.55
C ARG A 414 -3.18 21.37 10.97
N ASP A 415 -3.11 22.41 11.81
CA ASP A 415 -2.74 23.75 11.39
C ASP A 415 -1.29 23.81 10.86
N ASP A 416 -0.37 23.04 11.47
CA ASP A 416 0.98 22.85 10.97
C ASP A 416 1.00 22.22 9.57
N ILE A 417 0.19 21.20 9.34
CA ILE A 417 0.05 20.58 8.01
C ILE A 417 -0.47 21.61 7.00
N VAL A 418 -1.45 22.41 7.37
CA VAL A 418 -1.97 23.50 6.51
C VAL A 418 -0.87 24.54 6.21
N ARG A 419 -0.04 24.88 7.20
CA ARG A 419 1.13 25.77 6.96
C ARG A 419 2.09 25.20 5.92
N ILE A 420 2.40 23.91 6.02
CA ILE A 420 3.22 23.22 5.01
C ILE A 420 2.55 23.30 3.62
N ILE A 421 1.25 23.02 3.53
CA ILE A 421 0.51 23.07 2.25
C ILE A 421 0.60 24.48 1.64
N LYS A 422 0.27 25.52 2.40
CA LYS A 422 0.34 26.92 1.94
C LYS A 422 1.73 27.29 1.42
N ARG A 423 2.77 26.97 2.19
CA ARG A 423 4.15 27.23 1.81
C ARG A 423 4.55 26.51 0.51
N GLU A 424 4.17 25.24 0.34
CA GLU A 424 4.51 24.51 -0.88
C GLU A 424 3.72 25.02 -2.10
N VAL A 425 2.49 25.50 -1.93
CA VAL A 425 1.72 26.18 -2.99
C VAL A 425 2.41 27.50 -3.41
N GLU A 426 2.85 28.30 -2.46
CA GLU A 426 3.61 29.55 -2.74
C GLU A 426 4.93 29.24 -3.47
N ARG A 427 5.66 28.21 -3.03
CA ARG A 427 6.92 27.75 -3.63
C ARG A 427 6.72 27.25 -5.07
N ALA A 428 5.64 26.58 -5.35
CA ALA A 428 5.36 26.00 -6.65
C ALA A 428 5.13 27.05 -7.78
N ARG A 429 4.87 28.30 -7.45
CA ARG A 429 4.76 29.44 -8.42
C ARG A 429 3.94 29.08 -9.66
N LYS A 430 2.64 28.91 -9.55
CA LYS A 430 1.71 28.54 -10.66
C LYS A 430 1.79 27.07 -11.12
N LYS A 431 2.64 26.23 -10.54
CA LYS A 431 2.63 24.78 -10.78
C LYS A 431 1.76 24.13 -9.71
N ASP A 432 0.96 23.15 -10.09
CA ASP A 432 0.02 22.52 -9.19
C ASP A 432 0.71 21.70 -8.10
N VAL A 433 0.13 21.73 -6.90
CA VAL A 433 0.51 20.93 -5.74
C VAL A 433 -0.58 19.91 -5.48
N LEU A 434 -0.22 18.65 -5.36
CA LEU A 434 -1.13 17.55 -5.02
C LEU A 434 -0.99 17.18 -3.54
N VAL A 435 -2.10 17.20 -2.81
CA VAL A 435 -2.16 16.69 -1.43
C VAL A 435 -2.92 15.38 -1.40
N VAL A 436 -2.32 14.34 -0.84
CA VAL A 436 -2.96 13.04 -0.69
C VAL A 436 -2.96 12.64 0.78
N ALA A 437 -4.13 12.31 1.31
CA ALA A 437 -4.32 11.91 2.71
C ALA A 437 -5.43 10.86 2.85
N PRO A 438 -5.57 10.19 4.02
CA PRO A 438 -6.77 9.41 4.33
C PRO A 438 -8.02 10.30 4.36
N LYS A 439 -9.16 9.79 3.85
CA LYS A 439 -10.44 10.55 3.81
C LYS A 439 -10.77 11.23 5.13
N ALA A 440 -10.66 10.49 6.23
CA ALA A 440 -11.02 11.01 7.54
C ALA A 440 -10.11 12.16 8.02
N VAL A 441 -8.85 12.19 7.55
CA VAL A 441 -7.95 13.33 7.79
C VAL A 441 -8.39 14.53 6.97
N LEU A 442 -8.77 14.32 5.71
CA LEU A 442 -9.28 15.41 4.87
C LEU A 442 -10.54 16.03 5.42
N HIS A 443 -11.49 15.24 5.92
CA HIS A 443 -12.67 15.78 6.59
C HIS A 443 -12.29 16.73 7.71
N LYS A 444 -11.33 16.39 8.56
CA LYS A 444 -10.87 17.24 9.65
C LYS A 444 -10.11 18.50 9.18
N LEU A 445 -9.26 18.37 8.16
CA LEU A 445 -8.57 19.53 7.59
C LEU A 445 -9.54 20.55 6.98
N TYR A 446 -10.58 20.10 6.29
CA TYR A 446 -11.60 20.98 5.73
C TYR A 446 -12.48 21.61 6.83
N GLU A 447 -12.90 20.81 7.81
CA GLU A 447 -13.69 21.27 8.97
C GLU A 447 -12.96 22.38 9.74
N ASP A 448 -11.66 22.21 10.05
CA ASP A 448 -10.85 23.21 10.73
C ASP A 448 -10.72 24.53 9.95
N ASN A 449 -10.86 24.49 8.64
CA ASN A 449 -10.82 25.66 7.75
C ASN A 449 -12.20 26.22 7.39
N GLY A 450 -13.25 25.72 8.04
CA GLY A 450 -14.64 26.17 7.80
C GLY A 450 -15.22 25.71 6.47
N GLU A 451 -14.64 24.67 5.86
CA GLU A 451 -15.05 24.11 4.58
C GLU A 451 -15.61 22.70 4.74
N THR A 452 -16.34 22.20 3.73
CA THR A 452 -16.87 20.82 3.71
C THR A 452 -16.16 19.98 2.67
N PHE A 453 -15.61 18.86 3.10
CA PHE A 453 -15.04 17.87 2.20
C PHE A 453 -16.12 16.93 1.64
N ASN A 454 -16.27 16.89 0.31
CA ASN A 454 -17.23 16.00 -0.37
C ASN A 454 -16.54 14.73 -0.86
N ASP A 455 -16.60 13.66 -0.09
CA ASP A 455 -15.97 12.37 -0.43
C ASP A 455 -16.71 11.59 -1.56
N ARG A 456 -17.89 12.05 -2.00
CA ARG A 456 -18.62 11.51 -3.15
C ARG A 456 -18.23 12.18 -4.46
N SER A 457 -17.60 13.37 -4.42
CA SER A 457 -17.17 14.09 -5.62
C SER A 457 -16.20 13.24 -6.46
N THR A 458 -16.47 13.21 -7.76
CA THR A 458 -15.53 12.64 -8.75
C THR A 458 -14.44 13.64 -9.15
N GLN A 459 -14.74 14.93 -9.01
CA GLN A 459 -13.82 16.02 -9.32
C GLN A 459 -12.79 16.25 -8.19
N PRO A 460 -11.56 16.71 -8.52
CA PRO A 460 -10.62 17.19 -7.52
C PRO A 460 -11.21 18.31 -6.70
N GLN A 461 -10.90 18.36 -5.41
CA GLN A 461 -11.21 19.46 -4.54
C GLN A 461 -9.95 20.24 -4.21
N MET A 462 -10.12 21.48 -3.77
CA MET A 462 -9.00 22.37 -3.49
C MET A 462 -8.94 22.68 -1.98
N LEU A 463 -7.73 22.77 -1.43
CA LEU A 463 -7.48 23.28 -0.09
C LEU A 463 -6.29 24.25 -0.14
N HIS A 464 -6.52 25.52 0.15
CA HIS A 464 -5.52 26.59 0.09
C HIS A 464 -4.70 26.62 -1.22
N GLY A 465 -5.33 26.37 -2.36
CA GLY A 465 -4.67 26.38 -3.67
C GLY A 465 -4.02 25.04 -4.07
N ALA A 466 -3.99 24.05 -3.19
CA ALA A 466 -3.55 22.70 -3.53
C ALA A 466 -4.72 21.82 -3.98
N THR A 467 -4.47 20.99 -4.98
CA THR A 467 -5.42 19.94 -5.39
C THR A 467 -5.40 18.80 -4.39
N VAL A 468 -6.58 18.38 -3.92
CA VAL A 468 -6.71 17.36 -2.87
C VAL A 468 -7.30 16.07 -3.41
N ARG A 469 -6.71 14.95 -3.01
CA ARG A 469 -7.18 13.58 -3.25
C ARG A 469 -6.99 12.73 -2.00
N TRP A 470 -7.65 11.57 -1.96
CA TRP A 470 -7.44 10.58 -0.90
C TRP A 470 -6.91 9.27 -1.46
N PHE A 471 -6.25 8.49 -0.63
CA PHE A 471 -5.81 7.15 -0.98
C PHE A 471 -6.99 6.27 -1.43
N GLY A 472 -6.85 5.58 -2.56
CA GLY A 472 -7.86 4.65 -3.04
C GLY A 472 -7.99 4.61 -4.57
N PRO A 473 -9.03 3.91 -5.07
CA PRO A 473 -9.17 3.63 -6.50
C PRO A 473 -9.21 4.86 -7.42
N ARG A 474 -9.67 6.01 -6.93
CA ARG A 474 -9.73 7.26 -7.70
C ARG A 474 -8.37 7.90 -8.00
N LEU A 475 -7.31 7.41 -7.37
CA LEU A 475 -5.93 7.74 -7.75
C LEU A 475 -5.35 6.77 -8.78
N LEU A 476 -6.00 5.64 -9.05
CA LEU A 476 -5.51 4.65 -9.99
C LEU A 476 -5.75 5.09 -11.44
N GLY A 477 -4.76 4.92 -12.31
CA GLY A 477 -4.88 5.13 -13.74
C GLY A 477 -4.99 6.58 -14.24
N VAL A 478 -5.01 7.59 -13.36
CA VAL A 478 -5.19 9.00 -13.76
C VAL A 478 -3.85 9.65 -14.12
N ASN A 479 -3.74 10.19 -15.33
CA ASN A 479 -2.54 10.90 -15.82
C ASN A 479 -2.59 12.43 -15.59
N THR A 480 -3.66 12.94 -14.99
CA THR A 480 -3.95 14.38 -14.82
C THR A 480 -2.90 15.14 -14.00
N TYR A 481 -2.09 14.43 -13.19
CA TYR A 481 -1.13 15.05 -12.27
C TYR A 481 0.33 14.98 -12.77
N SER A 482 0.55 14.58 -14.03
CA SER A 482 1.89 14.47 -14.60
C SER A 482 2.68 15.78 -14.59
N ASP A 483 2.00 16.91 -14.70
CA ASP A 483 2.62 18.24 -14.78
C ASP A 483 2.76 18.92 -13.40
N PHE A 484 2.21 18.33 -12.36
CA PHE A 484 2.32 18.86 -11.00
C PHE A 484 3.78 18.86 -10.52
N ALA A 485 4.18 19.91 -9.84
CA ALA A 485 5.55 20.09 -9.36
C ALA A 485 5.80 19.40 -8.02
N THR A 486 4.76 19.31 -7.19
CA THR A 486 4.89 18.88 -5.79
C THR A 486 3.77 17.94 -5.40
N ILE A 487 4.11 16.92 -4.61
CA ILE A 487 3.15 16.10 -3.88
C ILE A 487 3.44 16.12 -2.38
N ILE A 488 2.38 16.22 -1.59
CA ILE A 488 2.42 16.13 -0.13
C ILE A 488 1.57 14.94 0.29
N LEU A 489 2.21 13.91 0.85
CA LEU A 489 1.51 12.79 1.47
C LEU A 489 1.32 13.06 2.95
N VAL A 490 0.09 13.19 3.41
CA VAL A 490 -0.24 13.37 4.83
C VAL A 490 -0.60 12.03 5.44
N GLY A 491 0.27 11.54 6.33
CA GLY A 491 0.09 10.24 6.95
C GLY A 491 0.19 9.07 5.97
N ARG A 492 -0.59 8.03 6.22
CA ARG A 492 -0.60 6.81 5.41
C ARG A 492 -1.93 6.08 5.48
N LEU A 493 -2.22 5.29 4.46
CA LEU A 493 -3.29 4.30 4.57
C LEU A 493 -2.77 3.12 5.40
N GLN A 494 -3.54 2.67 6.37
CA GLN A 494 -3.23 1.46 7.14
C GLN A 494 -4.52 0.71 7.44
N LEU A 495 -4.55 -0.56 7.07
CA LEU A 495 -5.67 -1.42 7.41
C LEU A 495 -5.73 -1.65 8.92
N PRO A 496 -6.94 -1.80 9.50
CA PRO A 496 -7.09 -2.37 10.83
C PRO A 496 -6.41 -3.74 10.89
N VAL A 497 -5.78 -4.05 12.02
CA VAL A 497 -5.05 -5.33 12.20
C VAL A 497 -5.95 -6.53 11.93
N VAL A 498 -7.20 -6.48 12.38
CA VAL A 498 -8.19 -7.54 12.13
C VAL A 498 -8.39 -7.78 10.63
N ALA A 499 -8.54 -6.71 9.84
CA ALA A 499 -8.72 -6.83 8.40
C ALA A 499 -7.44 -7.36 7.70
N LEU A 500 -6.26 -7.01 8.20
CA LEU A 500 -4.98 -7.55 7.73
C LEU A 500 -4.88 -9.06 8.02
N GLU A 501 -5.22 -9.47 9.24
CA GLU A 501 -5.19 -10.88 9.65
C GLU A 501 -6.27 -11.72 8.94
N ASP A 502 -7.42 -11.13 8.62
CA ASP A 502 -8.43 -11.77 7.76
C ASP A 502 -7.86 -12.07 6.37
N GLN A 503 -7.13 -11.13 5.76
CA GLN A 503 -6.44 -11.34 4.48
C GLN A 503 -5.32 -12.39 4.61
N LEU A 504 -4.55 -12.35 5.69
CA LEU A 504 -3.50 -13.32 5.98
C LEU A 504 -4.06 -14.74 6.08
N ARG A 505 -5.18 -14.93 6.78
CA ARG A 505 -5.89 -16.21 6.88
C ARG A 505 -6.38 -16.70 5.53
N ALA A 506 -6.97 -15.83 4.72
CA ALA A 506 -7.47 -16.19 3.39
C ALA A 506 -6.34 -16.67 2.48
N LEU A 507 -5.24 -15.94 2.42
CA LEU A 507 -4.11 -16.28 1.54
C LEU A 507 -3.29 -17.47 2.03
N PHE A 508 -2.98 -17.52 3.33
CA PHE A 508 -1.96 -18.42 3.86
C PHE A 508 -2.47 -19.39 4.95
N GLY A 509 -3.77 -19.43 5.21
CA GLY A 509 -4.35 -20.24 6.28
C GLY A 509 -4.22 -21.75 6.10
N ASP A 510 -3.85 -22.23 4.90
CA ASP A 510 -3.58 -23.64 4.60
C ASP A 510 -2.08 -23.90 4.37
N SER A 511 -1.19 -22.97 4.70
CA SER A 511 0.24 -23.22 4.53
C SER A 511 0.79 -24.15 5.61
N ASP A 512 1.83 -24.91 5.26
CA ASP A 512 2.47 -25.86 6.17
C ASP A 512 3.10 -25.16 7.40
N MET A 513 3.55 -23.91 7.24
CA MET A 513 4.04 -23.10 8.34
C MET A 513 2.87 -22.38 9.02
N PRO A 514 2.67 -22.58 10.35
CA PRO A 514 1.63 -21.89 11.11
C PRO A 514 1.72 -20.37 10.98
N LEU A 515 0.58 -19.71 11.04
CA LEU A 515 0.52 -18.24 11.07
C LEU A 515 0.81 -17.72 12.46
N SER A 516 1.53 -16.61 12.54
CA SER A 516 1.71 -15.84 13.77
C SER A 516 0.79 -14.63 13.76
N PHE A 517 0.00 -14.45 14.82
CA PHE A 517 -0.95 -13.35 14.95
C PHE A 517 -0.49 -12.33 15.98
N THR A 518 -1.06 -11.13 15.94
CA THR A 518 -0.77 -10.08 16.90
C THR A 518 -1.47 -10.35 18.23
N ASP A 519 -0.80 -10.00 19.34
CA ASP A 519 -1.46 -9.92 20.64
C ASP A 519 -2.09 -8.53 20.84
N GLY A 520 -3.39 -8.53 21.24
CA GLY A 520 -4.11 -7.29 21.53
C GLY A 520 -4.36 -6.38 20.32
N GLU A 521 -4.39 -6.94 19.11
CA GLU A 521 -4.73 -6.22 17.86
C GLU A 521 -3.78 -5.05 17.54
N ARG A 522 -2.54 -5.09 18.01
CA ARG A 522 -1.53 -4.06 17.79
C ARG A 522 -0.34 -4.61 17.03
N LEU A 523 0.08 -3.87 16.02
CA LEU A 523 1.33 -4.16 15.31
C LEU A 523 2.52 -4.04 16.27
N MET A 524 3.51 -4.90 16.09
CA MET A 524 4.73 -4.95 16.90
C MET A 524 5.76 -3.95 16.40
N ALA A 525 6.65 -3.49 17.28
CA ALA A 525 7.82 -2.70 16.90
C ALA A 525 8.78 -3.59 16.10
N SER A 526 9.24 -3.08 14.97
CA SER A 526 10.18 -3.73 14.07
C SER A 526 11.19 -2.70 13.56
N LYS A 527 12.36 -3.16 13.13
CA LYS A 527 13.33 -2.32 12.42
C LYS A 527 13.18 -2.55 10.92
N THR A 528 13.30 -1.48 10.16
CA THR A 528 13.38 -1.52 8.70
C THR A 528 14.43 -0.53 8.23
N SER A 529 14.84 -0.63 6.99
CA SER A 529 15.87 0.24 6.42
C SER A 529 15.24 1.32 5.55
N LEU A 530 15.64 2.58 5.76
CA LEU A 530 15.34 3.71 4.88
C LEU A 530 16.53 3.93 3.93
N LEU A 531 16.28 4.03 2.64
CA LEU A 531 17.26 4.36 1.62
C LEU A 531 17.40 5.88 1.50
N ARG A 532 18.63 6.40 1.61
CA ARG A 532 18.94 7.81 1.38
C ARG A 532 19.28 8.06 -0.09
N ALA A 533 19.22 9.32 -0.49
CA ALA A 533 19.54 9.74 -1.86
C ALA A 533 21.02 9.52 -2.25
N ASP A 534 21.90 9.42 -1.26
CA ASP A 534 23.34 9.08 -1.39
C ASP A 534 23.62 7.57 -1.34
N ASP A 535 22.58 6.73 -1.44
CA ASP A 535 22.63 5.27 -1.36
C ASP A 535 22.99 4.70 0.02
N THR A 536 23.17 5.55 1.04
CA THR A 536 23.32 5.09 2.43
C THR A 536 21.99 4.58 2.99
N ARG A 537 22.05 3.76 4.03
CA ARG A 537 20.87 3.19 4.70
C ARG A 537 20.83 3.58 6.17
N VAL A 538 19.65 3.90 6.63
CA VAL A 538 19.39 4.26 8.03
C VAL A 538 18.33 3.31 8.59
N ASP A 539 18.63 2.73 9.75
CA ASP A 539 17.67 1.90 10.49
C ASP A 539 16.55 2.76 11.07
N VAL A 540 15.32 2.42 10.74
CA VAL A 540 14.12 3.11 11.22
C VAL A 540 13.24 2.14 11.99
N LYS A 541 12.75 2.58 13.14
CA LYS A 541 11.74 1.84 13.91
C LYS A 541 10.35 2.06 13.32
N VAL A 542 9.69 1.00 12.92
CA VAL A 542 8.31 1.01 12.40
C VAL A 542 7.46 -0.01 13.16
N ARG A 543 6.16 0.06 12.95
CA ARG A 543 5.27 -1.01 13.41
C ARG A 543 4.99 -1.96 12.25
N SER A 544 5.15 -3.26 12.49
CA SER A 544 4.94 -4.32 11.51
C SER A 544 4.17 -5.50 12.10
N HIS A 545 3.70 -6.39 11.24
CA HIS A 545 3.07 -7.63 11.65
C HIS A 545 4.15 -8.66 12.05
N PRO A 546 3.92 -9.50 13.09
CA PRO A 546 4.90 -10.51 13.54
C PRO A 546 5.15 -11.60 12.50
N ASP A 547 4.13 -11.98 11.72
CA ASP A 547 4.26 -12.92 10.61
C ASP A 547 4.84 -12.19 9.38
N PRO A 548 5.92 -12.71 8.73
CA PRO A 548 6.50 -12.10 7.53
C PRO A 548 5.51 -11.96 6.38
N ARG A 549 4.59 -12.91 6.22
CA ARG A 549 3.51 -12.87 5.21
C ARG A 549 2.52 -11.76 5.51
N GLY A 550 2.18 -11.57 6.80
CA GLY A 550 1.37 -10.44 7.27
C GLY A 550 2.09 -9.10 7.09
N ALA A 551 3.41 -9.05 7.29
CA ALA A 551 4.21 -7.87 6.99
C ALA A 551 4.22 -7.53 5.50
N ALA A 552 4.29 -8.53 4.61
CA ALA A 552 4.17 -8.34 3.16
C ALA A 552 2.80 -7.76 2.77
N LEU A 553 1.71 -8.29 3.33
CA LEU A 553 0.36 -7.75 3.11
C LEU A 553 0.19 -6.32 3.64
N LEU A 554 0.81 -6.02 4.78
CA LEU A 554 0.81 -4.67 5.34
C LEU A 554 1.52 -3.69 4.40
N ARG A 555 2.69 -4.05 3.85
CA ARG A 555 3.40 -3.25 2.83
C ARG A 555 2.53 -2.99 1.62
N GLN A 556 1.83 -4.00 1.11
CA GLN A 556 0.93 -3.88 -0.03
C GLN A 556 -0.24 -2.91 0.19
N SER A 557 -0.65 -2.70 1.43
CA SER A 557 -1.76 -1.81 1.79
C SER A 557 -1.30 -0.44 2.30
N ARG A 558 -0.05 -0.29 2.70
CA ARG A 558 0.50 0.91 3.35
C ARG A 558 1.54 1.60 2.46
N GLU A 559 2.72 0.98 2.29
CA GLU A 559 3.83 1.55 1.52
C GLU A 559 3.49 1.64 0.03
N ALA A 560 3.02 0.56 -0.55
CA ALA A 560 2.67 0.49 -1.97
C ALA A 560 1.60 1.53 -2.37
N GLN A 561 0.60 1.78 -1.51
CA GLN A 561 -0.40 2.82 -1.80
C GLN A 561 0.21 4.23 -1.78
N SER A 562 1.19 4.47 -0.92
CA SER A 562 1.92 5.75 -0.88
C SER A 562 2.78 5.92 -2.13
N GLU A 563 3.51 4.89 -2.54
CA GLU A 563 4.33 4.90 -3.75
C GLU A 563 3.48 5.06 -5.01
N GLN A 564 2.32 4.39 -5.10
CA GLN A 564 1.37 4.59 -6.19
C GLN A 564 0.81 6.02 -6.25
N ALA A 565 0.56 6.65 -5.11
CA ALA A 565 0.13 8.05 -5.08
C ALA A 565 1.23 8.99 -5.60
N ILE A 566 2.48 8.79 -5.18
CA ILE A 566 3.65 9.56 -5.63
C ILE A 566 3.89 9.37 -7.13
N ALA A 567 3.71 8.17 -7.64
CA ALA A 567 3.92 7.83 -9.04
C ALA A 567 2.99 8.60 -10.00
N ARG A 568 1.90 9.21 -9.49
CA ARG A 568 1.01 10.08 -10.31
C ARG A 568 1.72 11.32 -10.85
N LEU A 569 2.81 11.73 -10.22
CA LEU A 569 3.65 12.83 -10.72
C LEU A 569 4.56 12.41 -11.88
N ARG A 570 4.59 11.13 -12.29
CA ARG A 570 5.44 10.63 -13.38
C ARG A 570 6.94 10.95 -13.19
N LEU A 571 7.47 10.64 -12.03
CA LEU A 571 8.84 11.00 -11.61
C LEU A 571 9.96 10.45 -12.51
N LEU A 572 9.71 9.45 -13.33
CA LEU A 572 10.70 8.90 -14.27
C LEU A 572 10.84 9.73 -15.56
N SER A 573 9.76 10.38 -16.00
CA SER A 573 9.66 11.06 -17.29
C SER A 573 9.76 12.59 -17.18
N THR A 574 10.22 13.11 -16.04
CA THR A 574 10.37 14.56 -15.83
C THR A 574 11.80 15.02 -16.14
N ASP A 575 11.94 16.22 -16.70
CA ASP A 575 13.24 16.83 -16.99
C ASP A 575 13.91 17.39 -15.72
N THR A 576 13.11 17.88 -14.78
CA THR A 576 13.59 18.44 -13.51
C THR A 576 13.07 17.60 -12.33
N PRO A 577 13.87 17.38 -11.28
CA PRO A 577 13.39 16.68 -10.10
C PRO A 577 12.14 17.35 -9.51
N LYS A 578 11.12 16.55 -9.22
CA LYS A 578 9.90 17.00 -8.55
C LYS A 578 10.03 16.91 -7.04
N ARG A 579 9.25 17.72 -6.34
CA ARG A 579 9.30 17.78 -4.89
C ARG A 579 8.29 16.83 -4.27
N VAL A 580 8.76 15.98 -3.35
CA VAL A 580 7.94 14.98 -2.66
C VAL A 580 8.09 15.17 -1.16
N LEU A 581 6.99 15.51 -0.47
CA LEU A 581 6.95 15.59 0.99
C LEU A 581 6.17 14.38 1.52
N VAL A 582 6.84 13.54 2.33
CA VAL A 582 6.24 12.39 2.98
C VAL A 582 6.08 12.70 4.47
N LEU A 583 4.88 13.11 4.87
CA LEU A 583 4.57 13.42 6.27
C LEU A 583 4.23 12.12 7.01
N SER A 584 5.19 11.23 7.07
CA SER A 584 5.16 9.95 7.79
C SER A 584 6.58 9.39 7.91
N ASN A 585 6.89 8.74 9.03
CA ASN A 585 8.18 8.10 9.25
C ASN A 585 8.28 6.66 8.68
N VAL A 586 7.28 6.20 7.97
CA VAL A 586 7.31 4.87 7.33
C VAL A 586 8.12 4.95 6.05
N PRO A 587 9.27 4.24 5.94
CA PRO A 587 10.09 4.26 4.74
C PRO A 587 9.33 3.71 3.53
N LEU A 588 9.57 4.32 2.37
CA LEU A 588 9.04 3.88 1.08
C LEU A 588 10.19 3.26 0.27
N PRO A 589 10.17 1.94 0.02
CA PRO A 589 11.32 1.23 -0.56
C PRO A 589 11.77 1.75 -1.93
N GLY A 590 10.84 2.19 -2.77
CA GLY A 590 11.11 2.71 -4.12
C GLY A 590 11.48 4.20 -4.17
N LEU A 591 11.65 4.88 -3.01
CA LEU A 591 11.80 6.32 -2.94
C LEU A 591 13.02 6.71 -2.07
N PRO A 592 14.22 6.93 -2.66
CA PRO A 592 15.38 7.43 -1.93
C PRO A 592 15.13 8.82 -1.34
N VAL A 593 15.49 9.02 -0.04
CA VAL A 593 15.18 10.22 0.73
C VAL A 593 16.37 11.18 0.75
N ASN A 594 16.17 12.43 0.33
CA ASN A 594 17.16 13.50 0.41
C ASN A 594 17.26 14.04 1.85
N ASP A 595 16.13 14.48 2.40
CA ASP A 595 16.05 15.10 3.72
C ASP A 595 15.18 14.26 4.65
N TRP A 596 15.80 13.66 5.67
CA TRP A 596 15.14 12.90 6.73
C TRP A 596 15.10 13.77 7.99
N LEU A 597 13.96 14.48 8.21
CA LEU A 597 13.83 15.58 9.16
C LEU A 597 12.72 15.34 10.18
N LYS A 598 12.83 15.92 11.36
CA LYS A 598 11.72 15.97 12.32
C LYS A 598 10.55 16.79 11.77
N PHE A 599 9.35 16.50 12.23
CA PHE A 599 8.14 17.19 11.78
C PHE A 599 8.24 18.72 12.00
N ASP A 600 8.72 19.17 13.16
CA ASP A 600 8.87 20.59 13.46
C ASP A 600 9.87 21.28 12.51
N ALA A 601 10.91 20.57 12.07
CA ALA A 601 11.86 21.07 11.08
C ALA A 601 11.19 21.26 9.72
N VAL A 602 10.38 20.27 9.30
CA VAL A 602 9.60 20.36 8.07
C VAL A 602 8.58 21.51 8.14
N VAL A 603 7.90 21.71 9.28
CA VAL A 603 6.93 22.82 9.49
C VAL A 603 7.62 24.18 9.35
N GLN A 604 8.80 24.33 9.95
CA GLN A 604 9.55 25.60 9.95
C GLN A 604 10.42 25.82 8.71
N ASP A 605 10.49 24.82 7.82
CA ASP A 605 11.40 24.79 6.65
C ASP A 605 12.88 24.96 7.04
N LYS A 606 13.29 24.23 8.08
CA LYS A 606 14.61 24.28 8.68
C LYS A 606 15.20 22.89 8.82
N SER A 607 16.51 22.80 9.07
CA SER A 607 17.13 21.52 9.45
C SER A 607 16.78 21.13 10.90
N ASP A 608 16.92 19.84 11.23
CA ASP A 608 16.73 19.35 12.60
C ASP A 608 17.66 20.05 13.61
N ALA A 609 18.86 20.41 13.16
CA ALA A 609 19.80 21.18 13.96
C ALA A 609 19.23 22.57 14.30
N GLN A 610 18.68 23.27 13.30
CA GLN A 610 18.15 24.64 13.47
C GLN A 610 16.94 24.71 14.41
N VAL A 611 16.12 23.65 14.50
CA VAL A 611 14.98 23.60 15.44
C VAL A 611 15.36 23.09 16.83
N SER A 612 16.57 22.59 17.02
CA SER A 612 17.01 22.09 18.32
C SER A 612 17.16 23.23 19.34
N LYS A 613 16.73 22.97 20.58
CA LYS A 613 16.89 23.95 21.69
C LYS A 613 18.34 24.38 21.88
N LYS A 614 19.29 23.47 21.61
CA LYS A 614 20.72 23.77 21.70
C LYS A 614 21.18 24.73 20.58
N TYR A 615 20.74 24.48 19.34
CA TYR A 615 21.03 25.35 18.20
C TYR A 615 20.46 26.76 18.44
N GLN A 616 19.17 26.85 18.81
CA GLN A 616 18.53 28.13 19.12
C GLN A 616 19.19 28.89 20.30
N LYS A 617 19.74 28.14 21.26
CA LYS A 617 20.51 28.70 22.35
C LYS A 617 21.84 29.28 21.85
N LEU A 618 22.52 28.56 20.93
CA LEU A 618 23.74 29.03 20.29
C LEU A 618 23.46 30.24 19.37
N GLU A 619 22.39 30.21 18.63
CA GLU A 619 21.91 31.29 17.76
C GLU A 619 21.77 32.60 18.57
N ARG A 620 21.06 32.53 19.69
CA ARG A 620 20.94 33.70 20.61
C ARG A 620 22.28 34.14 21.16
N ALA A 621 23.20 33.22 21.42
CA ALA A 621 24.53 33.55 21.89
C ALA A 621 25.37 34.28 20.81
N ILE A 622 25.24 33.87 19.55
CA ILE A 622 25.89 34.49 18.40
C ILE A 622 25.33 35.90 18.15
N ASP A 623 24.00 36.06 18.22
CA ASP A 623 23.37 37.39 18.08
C ASP A 623 23.88 38.38 19.14
N ARG A 624 24.09 37.90 20.34
CA ARG A 624 24.69 38.70 21.42
C ARG A 624 26.18 38.97 21.20
N ALA A 625 26.95 37.95 20.79
CA ALA A 625 28.37 38.04 20.53
C ALA A 625 28.72 38.88 19.29
N ASN A 626 27.76 39.10 18.38
CA ASN A 626 27.91 39.96 17.20
C ASN A 626 27.36 41.38 17.41
N GLY A 627 27.06 41.75 18.65
CA GLY A 627 26.66 43.11 19.00
C GLY A 627 27.78 44.15 18.76
N PRO A 628 27.51 45.44 18.99
CA PRO A 628 28.42 46.53 18.59
C PRO A 628 29.82 46.48 19.26
N VAL A 629 30.01 45.67 20.29
CA VAL A 629 31.24 45.61 21.07
C VAL A 629 32.02 44.30 20.88
N LEU A 630 31.36 43.14 20.65
CA LEU A 630 32.00 41.85 20.57
C LEU A 630 31.70 41.18 19.22
N ARG A 631 32.73 40.87 18.42
CA ARG A 631 32.63 40.25 17.09
C ARG A 631 33.23 38.85 17.04
N GLY A 632 33.00 38.07 18.10
CA GLY A 632 33.50 36.70 18.16
C GLY A 632 32.97 35.96 19.38
N ILE A 633 33.07 34.62 19.36
CA ILE A 633 32.60 33.76 20.43
C ILE A 633 33.56 32.59 20.65
N ARG A 634 33.93 32.32 21.90
CA ARG A 634 34.70 31.11 22.29
C ARG A 634 33.73 29.98 22.59
N LEU A 635 34.02 28.78 22.07
CA LEU A 635 33.14 27.64 22.13
C LEU A 635 33.37 26.70 23.33
N SER A 636 34.35 26.99 24.17
CA SER A 636 34.55 26.28 25.46
C SER A 636 33.47 26.73 26.48
N PRO A 637 33.11 25.89 27.47
CA PRO A 637 32.11 26.27 28.48
C PRO A 637 32.45 27.58 29.19
N SER A 638 33.74 27.80 29.55
CA SER A 638 34.20 29.05 30.17
C SER A 638 34.16 30.24 29.21
N GLY A 639 34.41 30.00 27.91
CA GLY A 639 34.30 31.00 26.85
C GLY A 639 32.85 31.43 26.65
N LEU A 640 31.94 30.48 26.45
CA LEU A 640 30.50 30.75 26.28
C LEU A 640 29.91 31.53 27.45
N THR A 641 30.31 31.20 28.68
CA THR A 641 29.86 31.95 29.89
C THR A 641 30.38 33.38 29.91
N LYS A 642 31.57 33.66 29.37
CA LYS A 642 32.12 35.02 29.32
C LYS A 642 31.57 35.80 28.14
N ASP A 643 31.51 35.20 26.97
CA ASP A 643 31.18 35.88 25.70
C ASP A 643 29.66 36.05 25.49
N ALA A 644 28.85 35.18 26.11
CA ALA A 644 27.39 35.19 25.99
C ALA A 644 26.72 34.93 27.37
N LYS A 645 27.06 35.72 28.40
CA LYS A 645 26.61 35.53 29.79
C LYS A 645 25.10 35.53 29.94
N ASP A 646 24.37 36.32 29.16
CA ASP A 646 22.91 36.38 29.19
C ASP A 646 22.25 35.07 28.73
N VAL A 647 22.92 34.34 27.86
CA VAL A 647 22.44 33.04 27.34
C VAL A 647 23.01 31.88 28.13
N PHE A 648 24.25 31.99 28.59
CA PHE A 648 24.97 31.03 29.43
C PHE A 648 25.34 31.63 30.77
N PRO A 649 24.38 31.76 31.71
CA PRO A 649 24.58 32.49 32.94
C PRO A 649 25.59 31.85 33.91
N SER A 650 25.90 30.57 33.72
CA SER A 650 26.86 29.83 34.55
C SER A 650 27.69 28.86 33.72
N PHE A 651 28.87 28.49 34.27
CA PHE A 651 29.72 27.45 33.69
C PHE A 651 28.96 26.09 33.54
N GLU A 652 28.15 25.74 34.52
CA GLU A 652 27.35 24.50 34.44
C GLU A 652 26.33 24.55 33.30
N SER A 653 25.68 25.70 33.06
CA SER A 653 24.78 25.88 31.92
C SER A 653 25.48 25.71 30.57
N ALA A 654 26.71 26.25 30.44
CA ALA A 654 27.50 26.10 29.21
C ALA A 654 28.08 24.68 29.07
N LYS A 655 28.45 24.05 30.17
CA LYS A 655 28.93 22.66 30.20
C LYS A 655 27.81 21.68 29.80
N GLU A 656 26.60 21.87 30.32
CA GLU A 656 25.43 21.02 29.91
C GLU A 656 25.07 21.25 28.42
N PHE A 657 25.14 22.45 27.92
CA PHE A 657 25.01 22.74 26.49
C PHE A 657 26.02 21.94 25.67
N ARG A 658 27.30 21.93 26.06
CA ARG A 658 28.41 21.24 25.37
C ARG A 658 28.37 19.70 25.51
N LYS A 659 27.62 19.21 26.49
CA LYS A 659 27.50 17.77 26.75
C LYS A 659 26.96 17.04 25.53
N LYS A 660 27.66 15.99 25.09
CA LYS A 660 27.34 15.20 23.90
C LYS A 660 27.36 16.01 22.57
N LEU A 661 28.00 17.19 22.51
CA LEU A 661 28.20 17.97 21.28
C LEU A 661 29.69 17.99 20.92
N PRO A 662 30.13 17.34 19.84
CA PRO A 662 31.46 17.49 19.27
C PRO A 662 31.78 18.94 18.89
N SER A 663 33.03 19.34 18.95
CA SER A 663 33.43 20.72 18.61
C SER A 663 33.13 21.06 17.16
N GLU A 664 33.32 20.11 16.27
CA GLU A 664 33.07 20.23 14.84
C GLU A 664 31.60 20.56 14.55
N VAL A 665 30.65 19.88 15.22
CA VAL A 665 29.22 20.14 15.10
C VAL A 665 28.86 21.56 15.55
N VAL A 666 29.45 22.01 16.66
CA VAL A 666 29.20 23.36 17.14
C VAL A 666 29.77 24.41 16.19
N LEU A 667 30.97 24.16 15.61
CA LEU A 667 31.54 25.02 14.58
C LEU A 667 30.67 25.13 13.34
N GLN A 668 30.19 24.02 12.82
CA GLN A 668 29.24 23.99 11.69
C GLN A 668 27.96 24.78 11.98
N TRP A 669 27.43 24.68 13.20
CA TRP A 669 26.25 25.45 13.59
C TRP A 669 26.56 26.96 13.62
N VAL A 670 27.74 27.38 14.13
CA VAL A 670 28.15 28.76 14.12
C VAL A 670 28.29 29.29 12.70
N GLU A 671 28.89 28.52 11.81
CA GLU A 671 29.05 28.89 10.39
C GLU A 671 27.70 29.05 9.70
N SER A 672 26.76 28.07 9.92
CA SER A 672 25.41 28.16 9.39
C SER A 672 24.65 29.38 9.90
N ILE A 673 24.70 29.64 11.20
CA ILE A 673 24.05 30.82 11.81
C ILE A 673 24.65 32.12 11.28
N ALA A 674 25.96 32.19 11.11
CA ALA A 674 26.64 33.34 10.56
C ALA A 674 26.24 33.59 9.09
N ALA A 675 26.20 32.53 8.27
CA ALA A 675 25.77 32.60 6.87
C ALA A 675 24.33 33.11 6.74
N ASP A 676 23.41 32.61 7.56
CA ASP A 676 21.98 33.03 7.57
C ASP A 676 21.84 34.54 7.90
N ARG A 677 22.85 35.14 8.53
CA ARG A 677 22.91 36.58 8.89
C ARG A 677 23.78 37.41 7.96
N GLY A 678 24.29 36.80 6.89
CA GLY A 678 25.18 37.48 5.97
C GLY A 678 26.56 37.84 6.57
N LEU A 679 26.98 37.14 7.62
CA LEU A 679 28.24 37.35 8.31
C LEU A 679 29.33 36.43 7.77
N SER A 680 30.53 36.96 7.57
CA SER A 680 31.73 36.13 7.37
C SER A 680 32.19 35.58 8.73
N ALA A 681 32.36 34.27 8.83
CA ALA A 681 32.83 33.61 10.05
C ALA A 681 34.18 32.93 9.78
N THR A 682 35.17 33.12 10.66
CA THR A 682 36.49 32.48 10.59
C THR A 682 36.75 31.74 11.89
N SER A 683 37.00 30.42 11.75
CA SER A 683 37.36 29.56 12.89
C SER A 683 38.77 29.78 13.37
N MET A 684 38.95 29.88 14.68
CA MET A 684 40.21 30.15 15.36
C MET A 684 40.54 29.07 16.38
N LEU A 685 41.80 28.73 16.51
CA LEU A 685 42.33 27.92 17.59
C LEU A 685 43.20 28.79 18.50
N LEU A 686 42.77 28.95 19.74
CA LEU A 686 43.44 29.79 20.76
C LEU A 686 44.21 28.89 21.73
N SER A 687 45.43 29.24 22.09
CA SER A 687 46.20 28.54 23.13
C SER A 687 47.08 29.47 23.98
N LYS A 688 47.34 29.04 25.22
CA LYS A 688 48.30 29.68 26.13
C LYS A 688 49.65 28.95 26.06
N SER A 689 50.76 29.66 26.14
CA SER A 689 52.11 29.09 25.95
C SER A 689 52.60 28.20 27.09
N MET A 690 51.93 28.15 28.24
CA MET A 690 52.36 27.33 29.38
C MET A 690 52.23 25.84 29.10
N ARG A 691 53.13 25.01 29.61
CA ARG A 691 53.20 23.56 29.45
C ARG A 691 51.83 22.91 29.67
N GLY A 692 51.28 22.30 28.62
CA GLY A 692 49.95 21.63 28.66
C GLY A 692 48.74 22.53 28.38
N GLY A 693 48.94 23.72 27.78
CA GLY A 693 47.88 24.72 27.53
C GLY A 693 46.68 24.17 26.75
N HIS A 694 45.52 24.25 27.37
CA HIS A 694 44.25 23.85 26.72
C HIS A 694 44.01 24.68 25.46
N LYS A 695 43.82 24.00 24.36
CA LYS A 695 43.37 24.58 23.09
C LYS A 695 41.86 24.93 23.20
N THR A 696 41.50 26.13 22.79
CA THR A 696 40.10 26.59 22.79
C THR A 696 39.69 26.94 21.36
N HIS A 697 38.65 26.34 20.86
CA HIS A 697 38.05 26.73 19.60
C HIS A 697 37.23 28.02 19.81
N ALA A 698 37.38 28.96 18.87
CA ALA A 698 36.65 30.20 18.83
C ALA A 698 36.26 30.54 17.39
N VAL A 699 35.29 31.41 17.20
CA VAL A 699 34.92 31.94 15.89
C VAL A 699 34.92 33.46 15.98
N VAL A 700 35.55 34.12 15.01
CA VAL A 700 35.44 35.56 14.81
C VAL A 700 34.60 35.86 13.58
N PHE A 701 33.77 36.90 13.69
CA PHE A 701 32.85 37.29 12.61
C PHE A 701 33.53 38.32 11.70
N THR A 702 34.48 37.86 10.91
CA THR A 702 35.21 38.61 9.90
C THR A 702 35.84 37.66 8.87
N THR A 703 36.41 38.21 7.80
CA THR A 703 37.14 37.43 6.80
C THR A 703 38.48 36.93 7.36
N ALA A 704 39.06 35.89 6.77
CA ALA A 704 40.30 35.27 7.21
C ALA A 704 41.48 36.31 7.34
N LYS A 705 41.54 37.33 6.48
CA LYS A 705 42.56 38.37 6.51
C LYS A 705 42.55 39.22 7.79
N GLY A 706 41.38 39.45 8.39
CA GLY A 706 41.25 40.21 9.64
C GLY A 706 41.10 39.35 10.89
N ALA A 707 40.98 38.06 10.75
CA ALA A 707 40.58 37.17 11.83
C ALA A 707 41.61 37.11 12.97
N GLN A 708 42.89 37.00 12.65
CA GLN A 708 43.96 36.91 13.66
C GLN A 708 44.05 38.18 14.47
N GLN A 709 44.05 39.36 13.83
CA GLN A 709 44.13 40.65 14.50
C GLN A 709 42.90 40.90 15.38
N LEU A 710 41.70 40.59 14.90
CA LEU A 710 40.47 40.70 15.67
C LEU A 710 40.46 39.72 16.86
N SER A 711 40.91 38.48 16.67
CA SER A 711 41.01 37.49 17.73
C SER A 711 41.99 37.92 18.83
N GLN A 712 43.17 38.53 18.50
CA GLN A 712 44.12 39.08 19.44
C GLN A 712 43.53 40.26 20.25
N HIS A 713 42.75 41.08 19.60
CA HIS A 713 42.06 42.19 20.26
C HIS A 713 40.96 41.70 21.22
N LEU A 714 40.16 40.70 20.81
CA LEU A 714 39.07 40.17 21.62
C LEU A 714 39.54 39.33 22.83
N TRP A 715 40.64 38.60 22.67
CA TRP A 715 41.10 37.64 23.68
C TRP A 715 42.64 37.75 23.92
N PRO A 716 43.13 38.88 24.40
CA PRO A 716 44.56 39.13 24.60
C PRO A 716 45.22 38.22 25.64
N GLU A 717 44.41 37.47 26.41
CA GLU A 717 44.91 36.47 27.38
C GLU A 717 45.46 35.19 26.76
N PHE A 718 45.35 34.99 25.43
CA PHE A 718 45.94 33.89 24.72
C PHE A 718 47.20 34.31 23.96
N ASP A 719 48.23 33.44 23.96
CA ASP A 719 49.52 33.75 23.33
C ASP A 719 49.54 33.37 21.84
N LYS A 720 48.72 32.43 21.44
CA LYS A 720 48.62 31.96 20.03
C LYS A 720 47.19 32.07 19.51
N HIS A 721 47.02 32.70 18.36
CA HIS A 721 45.81 32.89 17.61
C HIS A 721 46.00 32.35 16.20
N ILE A 722 45.59 31.12 15.98
CA ILE A 722 45.79 30.41 14.71
C ILE A 722 44.46 30.34 13.97
N VAL A 723 44.42 30.80 12.73
CA VAL A 723 43.29 30.53 11.84
C VAL A 723 43.26 29.05 11.55
N SER A 724 42.18 28.40 11.86
CA SER A 724 42.03 26.96 11.61
C SER A 724 41.80 26.75 10.11
N GLU A 725 42.76 26.10 9.43
CA GLU A 725 42.63 25.68 8.03
C GLU A 725 41.85 24.39 7.88
N GLU A 726 41.55 23.68 8.96
CA GLU A 726 40.72 22.51 8.96
C GLU A 726 39.26 22.87 8.62
N ARG A 727 38.96 22.89 7.32
CA ARG A 727 37.57 22.68 6.88
C ARG A 727 37.20 21.27 7.29
N PRO A 728 36.20 21.04 8.15
CA PRO A 728 35.73 19.70 8.36
C PRO A 728 35.29 19.18 6.99
N VAL A 729 35.96 18.11 6.52
CA VAL A 729 35.50 17.32 5.40
C VAL A 729 34.14 16.80 5.84
N ILE A 730 33.09 17.31 5.25
CA ILE A 730 31.73 16.81 5.43
C ILE A 730 31.74 15.40 4.86
N ARG A 731 32.08 14.41 5.68
CA ARG A 731 31.52 13.08 5.52
C ARG A 731 30.10 13.20 6.05
N ASN A 732 29.12 13.10 5.16
CA ASN A 732 27.70 13.05 5.49
C ASN A 732 27.30 11.84 6.37
N ASP A 733 28.26 11.15 6.96
CA ASP A 733 28.10 9.86 7.63
C ASP A 733 27.86 9.92 9.14
N GLU A 734 27.91 11.11 9.76
CA GLU A 734 27.63 11.23 11.19
C GLU A 734 26.54 12.26 11.49
N THR A 735 25.29 11.90 11.16
CA THR A 735 24.18 12.37 11.99
C THR A 735 24.35 11.70 13.36
N ALA A 736 24.94 12.44 14.31
CA ALA A 736 24.93 12.04 15.71
C ALA A 736 23.49 11.68 16.09
N VAL A 737 23.25 10.41 16.28
CA VAL A 737 22.00 9.86 16.83
C VAL A 737 21.88 10.44 18.23
N LEU A 738 21.16 11.56 18.35
CA LEU A 738 20.66 12.02 19.64
C LEU A 738 19.57 11.03 20.03
N GLU A 739 19.91 10.06 20.87
CA GLU A 739 18.89 9.26 21.57
C GLU A 739 17.90 10.24 22.24
N PRO A 740 16.61 10.00 22.12
CA PRO A 740 15.63 10.79 22.85
C PRO A 740 15.88 10.57 24.33
N LEU A 741 16.23 11.62 25.03
CA LEU A 741 16.15 11.65 26.49
C LEU A 741 14.67 11.48 26.85
N SER A 742 14.38 10.46 27.65
CA SER A 742 13.11 10.03 28.26
C SER A 742 12.18 11.17 28.66
#